data_e7001d2bea68eff7132837dc0900105a
#
_entry.id   e7001d2bea68eff7132837dc0900105a
#
_cell.length_a   1.000
_cell.length_b   1.000
_cell.length_c   1.000
_cell.angle_alpha   90.00
_cell.angle_beta   90.00
_cell.angle_gamma   90.00
#
_symmetry.space_group_name_H-M   'P 1'
#
loop_
_entity.id
_entity.type
_entity.pdbx_description
1 polymer ?
#
loop_
_entity_poly.entity_id
_entity_poly.type
_entity_poly.pdbx_seq_one_letter_code
_entity_poly.pdbx_strand_id
1 'polypeptide(L)'
;MEANHCSLGVDLSYPDLVIDVGEVTLGEENRKKLQKTQRNQEKARVIRAACALLNSGGGVIRMEMANKDERPVEMGLDLEESLRNLIQYRYLQAFFETKQQGRRFYIFVKSWSGDPFPKDGSFNSRICSLSTSLYCRSGTSVLPMNSRQAFDFLKTKEGQSKYNLINEGSPPTKIMKAVYQNISDSNPAYKVFQTDTIEYDEILSFPESPSIEFKQFSTEHIQQYVENIIPEYIPAFANTEGGYLFIGVDDKSRKVLGCAKNKVDPNSLKNVIARAISKLPIVHFCSSKPPVECSTKIIEVFRGKELYGYLCVIKVKAFCCVVFSEAPRSWMVKEKYVCPLTTEEWVEKMMDADPVPPGHLQYTPESLWKELSSQHEGLEELINKQVQPFSQGIVILSRSWAVDLNLQEKPGVICDALLIARNSTPILYTVLREQDAEGQDYCTRTAFTLKQNLVNVGGYTGKVCVRALEAAVSPMDYPASYSLAGTRHMEALLQSLVIVLLGFRSLLSDQLGCEVLNLLTAQQYEIFSKNLRKNRELFVHGLPGSGKTIMAMKIMEKIRNVFHCEAERILYVCENQPLRNFISDKKICQAETRKTFMREYFDHIQHIIIDEAQNFRTEDGYWYEKAKTITQREKDCPGVLWIFLDYFQTSHLGRSGLPLLSAQYPREELTRVVRNADEIAEYIQQEMQRIIENPPVNIPHGYLAILSEAKWAPGVSGNKKIIKNWTMEQIVTFVADTCRFFFERGYSPKDVAVLVSTTREVEHYWHELSKALRKKRVVGLSDASDMSGDRIVLDSVRRFSGLERNIVFGIHPRTTDPAILPNILICLASRAKQHLYIFL
;
A
#
# COMPACT_ATOMS: atom_id res chain seq x y z
N MET A 1 -31.29 6.27 3.39
CA MET A 1 -31.63 5.74 4.73
C MET A 1 -30.30 5.44 5.42
N GLU A 2 -29.87 6.36 6.26
CA GLU A 2 -28.68 6.21 7.09
C GLU A 2 -29.01 5.21 8.19
N ALA A 3 -28.52 3.98 8.03
CA ALA A 3 -28.58 2.99 9.06
C ALA A 3 -27.57 3.37 10.15
N ASN A 4 -28.06 3.59 11.36
CA ASN A 4 -27.29 3.74 12.59
C ASN A 4 -26.13 2.73 12.62
N HIS A 5 -24.92 3.19 12.27
CA HIS A 5 -23.68 2.47 12.50
C HIS A 5 -23.39 2.49 14.01
N CYS A 6 -23.94 1.52 14.75
CA CYS A 6 -23.34 1.12 16.01
C CYS A 6 -21.94 0.60 15.68
N SER A 7 -20.93 1.45 15.76
CA SER A 7 -19.54 1.08 15.53
C SER A 7 -19.12 0.13 16.64
N LEU A 8 -18.83 -1.13 16.30
CA LEU A 8 -18.26 -2.09 17.24
C LEU A 8 -16.87 -1.56 17.66
N GLY A 9 -16.70 -1.31 18.97
CA GLY A 9 -15.47 -0.82 19.55
C GLY A 9 -14.57 -1.95 20.06
N VAL A 10 -13.27 -1.68 20.08
CA VAL A 10 -12.27 -2.55 20.70
C VAL A 10 -12.07 -2.12 22.16
N ASP A 11 -12.04 -3.07 23.06
CA ASP A 11 -11.74 -2.84 24.48
C ASP A 11 -10.21 -2.72 24.67
N LEU A 12 -9.75 -1.51 24.89
CA LEU A 12 -8.34 -1.18 25.02
C LEU A 12 -7.72 -1.56 26.37
N SER A 13 -8.48 -2.12 27.30
CA SER A 13 -7.97 -2.61 28.59
C SER A 13 -7.23 -3.94 28.49
N TYR A 14 -7.24 -4.56 27.32
CA TYR A 14 -6.56 -5.84 27.06
C TYR A 14 -5.40 -5.67 26.10
N PRO A 15 -4.34 -6.48 26.24
CA PRO A 15 -3.20 -6.45 25.33
C PRO A 15 -3.49 -7.10 23.95
N ASP A 16 -4.71 -7.61 23.75
CA ASP A 16 -5.17 -8.19 22.50
C ASP A 16 -6.45 -7.53 21.99
N LEU A 17 -6.81 -7.81 20.74
CA LEU A 17 -8.05 -7.31 20.14
C LEU A 17 -9.25 -7.99 20.78
N VAL A 18 -9.93 -7.29 21.66
CA VAL A 18 -11.19 -7.73 22.27
C VAL A 18 -12.32 -6.86 21.75
N ILE A 19 -13.24 -7.47 21.00
CA ILE A 19 -14.42 -6.78 20.45
C ILE A 19 -15.64 -7.15 21.28
N ASP A 20 -16.25 -6.18 21.94
CA ASP A 20 -17.51 -6.38 22.65
C ASP A 20 -18.68 -6.20 21.68
N VAL A 21 -19.46 -7.26 21.50
CA VAL A 21 -20.66 -7.24 20.64
C VAL A 21 -21.95 -7.01 21.41
N GLY A 22 -21.84 -6.79 22.73
CA GLY A 22 -22.97 -6.58 23.63
C GLY A 22 -23.78 -7.84 23.90
N GLU A 23 -25.07 -7.66 24.23
CA GLU A 23 -25.96 -8.79 24.51
C GLU A 23 -26.30 -9.58 23.24
N VAL A 24 -26.20 -10.92 23.36
CA VAL A 24 -26.52 -11.88 22.31
C VAL A 24 -27.29 -13.05 22.92
N THR A 25 -28.37 -13.44 22.28
CA THR A 25 -29.14 -14.62 22.68
C THR A 25 -28.44 -15.86 22.15
N LEU A 26 -28.14 -16.82 23.01
CA LEU A 26 -27.45 -18.07 22.67
C LEU A 26 -28.41 -19.27 22.85
N GLY A 27 -28.05 -20.37 22.20
CA GLY A 27 -28.81 -21.62 22.21
C GLY A 27 -29.91 -21.67 21.13
N GLU A 28 -29.99 -22.80 20.44
CA GLU A 28 -30.84 -23.00 19.28
C GLU A 28 -32.31 -22.64 19.56
N GLU A 29 -32.87 -23.18 20.65
CA GLU A 29 -34.27 -22.98 21.00
C GLU A 29 -34.59 -21.52 21.39
N ASN A 30 -33.68 -20.83 22.03
CA ASN A 30 -33.84 -19.43 22.38
C ASN A 30 -33.76 -18.53 21.14
N ARG A 31 -32.86 -18.84 20.22
CA ARG A 31 -32.69 -18.12 18.98
C ARG A 31 -33.85 -18.29 18.03
N LYS A 32 -34.48 -19.47 17.99
CA LYS A 32 -35.71 -19.70 17.20
C LYS A 32 -36.87 -18.82 17.65
N LYS A 33 -36.95 -18.47 18.93
CA LYS A 33 -38.00 -17.63 19.51
C LYS A 33 -37.84 -16.15 19.22
N LEU A 34 -36.62 -15.71 18.77
CA LEU A 34 -36.37 -14.30 18.44
C LEU A 34 -37.14 -13.86 17.20
N GLN A 35 -37.52 -12.59 17.19
CA GLN A 35 -37.97 -11.95 15.95
C GLN A 35 -36.87 -11.97 14.89
N LYS A 36 -37.22 -12.19 13.64
CA LYS A 36 -36.28 -12.32 12.50
C LYS A 36 -35.33 -11.12 12.41
N THR A 37 -35.81 -9.91 12.66
CA THR A 37 -35.02 -8.66 12.66
C THR A 37 -33.97 -8.68 13.75
N GLN A 38 -34.33 -8.97 14.99
CA GLN A 38 -33.40 -9.03 16.12
C GLN A 38 -32.35 -10.11 15.90
N ARG A 39 -32.79 -11.33 15.52
CA ARG A 39 -31.88 -12.43 15.23
C ARG A 39 -30.84 -12.08 14.16
N ASN A 40 -31.24 -11.37 13.08
CA ASN A 40 -30.35 -10.93 12.03
C ASN A 40 -29.38 -9.81 12.50
N GLN A 41 -29.83 -8.92 13.37
CA GLN A 41 -28.97 -7.87 13.93
C GLN A 41 -27.87 -8.45 14.84
N GLU A 42 -28.22 -9.34 15.77
CA GLU A 42 -27.27 -10.02 16.64
C GLU A 42 -26.26 -10.81 15.79
N LYS A 43 -26.76 -11.60 14.84
CA LYS A 43 -25.93 -12.36 13.90
C LYS A 43 -24.96 -11.45 13.14
N ALA A 44 -25.42 -10.33 12.59
CA ALA A 44 -24.59 -9.41 11.82
C ALA A 44 -23.46 -8.81 12.67
N ARG A 45 -23.71 -8.49 13.97
CA ARG A 45 -22.66 -7.98 14.88
C ARG A 45 -21.57 -9.01 15.11
N VAL A 46 -21.94 -10.25 15.43
CA VAL A 46 -20.99 -11.34 15.67
C VAL A 46 -20.17 -11.65 14.42
N ILE A 47 -20.79 -11.73 13.24
CA ILE A 47 -20.10 -12.05 12.00
C ILE A 47 -19.16 -10.93 11.53
N ARG A 48 -19.54 -9.65 11.70
CA ARG A 48 -18.65 -8.51 11.42
C ARG A 48 -17.44 -8.52 12.34
N ALA A 49 -17.64 -8.76 13.64
CA ALA A 49 -16.53 -8.90 14.59
C ALA A 49 -15.62 -10.08 14.24
N ALA A 50 -16.19 -11.24 13.90
CA ALA A 50 -15.43 -12.41 13.48
C ALA A 50 -14.61 -12.15 12.22
N CYS A 51 -15.21 -11.56 11.18
CA CYS A 51 -14.52 -11.20 9.95
C CYS A 51 -13.39 -10.20 10.22
N ALA A 52 -13.65 -9.17 11.00
CA ALA A 52 -12.65 -8.17 11.35
C ALA A 52 -11.46 -8.78 12.11
N LEU A 53 -11.70 -9.67 13.07
CA LEU A 53 -10.64 -10.34 13.81
C LEU A 53 -9.87 -11.31 12.95
N LEU A 54 -10.54 -12.13 12.12
CA LEU A 54 -9.86 -12.98 11.13
C LEU A 54 -8.88 -12.19 10.28
N ASN A 55 -9.27 -11.00 9.83
CA ASN A 55 -8.44 -10.11 8.98
C ASN A 55 -7.45 -9.24 9.75
N SER A 56 -7.50 -9.23 11.08
CA SER A 56 -6.69 -8.35 11.94
C SER A 56 -5.72 -9.11 12.84
N GLY A 57 -5.38 -10.34 12.47
CA GLY A 57 -4.42 -11.16 13.21
C GLY A 57 -5.03 -11.97 14.35
N GLY A 58 -6.35 -12.14 14.38
CA GLY A 58 -7.06 -12.85 15.44
C GLY A 58 -7.48 -11.94 16.60
N GLY A 59 -8.03 -12.51 17.63
CA GLY A 59 -8.50 -11.81 18.83
C GLY A 59 -9.69 -12.50 19.49
N VAL A 60 -10.47 -11.77 20.25
CA VAL A 60 -11.56 -12.31 21.05
C VAL A 60 -12.85 -11.52 20.83
N ILE A 61 -13.93 -12.22 20.55
CA ILE A 61 -15.27 -11.64 20.61
C ILE A 61 -15.80 -11.91 22.02
N ARG A 62 -16.13 -10.84 22.74
CA ARG A 62 -16.81 -10.90 24.03
C ARG A 62 -18.28 -10.58 23.81
N MET A 63 -19.16 -11.34 24.45
CA MET A 63 -20.59 -11.08 24.45
C MET A 63 -21.18 -11.39 25.83
N GLU A 64 -22.23 -10.69 26.20
CA GLU A 64 -23.07 -11.04 27.32
C GLU A 64 -24.25 -11.88 26.85
N MET A 65 -24.54 -12.96 27.57
CA MET A 65 -25.71 -13.78 27.24
C MET A 65 -26.98 -13.05 27.68
N ALA A 66 -27.87 -12.79 26.73
CA ALA A 66 -29.21 -12.29 27.00
C ALA A 66 -30.07 -13.30 27.76
N ASN A 67 -29.69 -14.56 27.76
CA ASN A 67 -30.37 -15.64 28.46
C ASN A 67 -30.26 -15.44 29.99
N LYS A 68 -31.32 -15.71 30.72
CA LYS A 68 -31.33 -15.63 32.19
C LYS A 68 -30.63 -16.82 32.87
N ASP A 69 -30.46 -17.92 32.15
CA ASP A 69 -29.86 -19.16 32.64
C ASP A 69 -28.35 -19.18 32.36
N GLU A 70 -27.53 -19.43 33.38
CA GLU A 70 -26.06 -19.48 33.31
C GLU A 70 -25.50 -20.88 32.95
N ARG A 71 -26.36 -21.85 32.67
CA ARG A 71 -25.90 -23.18 32.23
C ARG A 71 -25.09 -23.10 30.94
N PRO A 72 -24.17 -24.04 30.71
CA PRO A 72 -23.43 -24.10 29.44
C PRO A 72 -24.40 -24.12 28.25
N VAL A 73 -24.21 -23.20 27.33
CA VAL A 73 -25.10 -23.03 26.18
C VAL A 73 -24.28 -23.08 24.88
N GLU A 74 -24.81 -23.79 23.88
CA GLU A 74 -24.25 -23.74 22.53
C GLU A 74 -24.62 -22.41 21.85
N MET A 75 -23.80 -21.98 20.85
CA MET A 75 -24.04 -20.71 20.14
C MET A 75 -25.41 -20.65 19.45
N GLY A 76 -25.82 -21.75 18.85
CA GLY A 76 -27.00 -21.87 17.99
C GLY A 76 -26.62 -22.00 16.51
N LEU A 77 -27.39 -22.85 15.79
CA LEU A 77 -27.09 -23.25 14.40
C LEU A 77 -26.95 -22.08 13.45
N ASP A 78 -27.74 -21.03 13.57
CA ASP A 78 -27.70 -19.89 12.64
C ASP A 78 -26.43 -19.04 12.77
N LEU A 79 -25.84 -18.98 13.98
CA LEU A 79 -24.55 -18.34 14.19
C LEU A 79 -23.40 -19.22 13.69
N GLU A 80 -23.43 -20.51 14.04
CA GLU A 80 -22.43 -21.47 13.59
C GLU A 80 -22.38 -21.60 12.08
N GLU A 81 -23.55 -21.70 11.42
CA GLU A 81 -23.64 -21.77 9.97
C GLU A 81 -23.12 -20.50 9.30
N SER A 82 -23.40 -19.33 9.90
CA SER A 82 -22.89 -18.07 9.38
C SER A 82 -21.37 -17.93 9.54
N LEU A 83 -20.79 -18.44 10.62
CA LEU A 83 -19.34 -18.54 10.81
C LEU A 83 -18.71 -19.54 9.84
N ARG A 84 -19.36 -20.70 9.59
CA ARG A 84 -18.90 -21.66 8.57
C ARG A 84 -18.90 -21.04 7.18
N ASN A 85 -19.96 -20.33 6.83
CA ASN A 85 -20.05 -19.64 5.54
C ASN A 85 -18.99 -18.56 5.40
N LEU A 86 -18.64 -17.86 6.48
CA LEU A 86 -17.58 -16.86 6.50
C LEU A 86 -16.21 -17.46 6.17
N ILE A 87 -15.88 -18.61 6.80
CA ILE A 87 -14.57 -19.26 6.61
C ILE A 87 -14.54 -20.24 5.42
N GLN A 88 -15.70 -20.59 4.86
CA GLN A 88 -15.86 -21.58 3.78
C GLN A 88 -15.22 -22.94 4.10
N TYR A 89 -15.15 -23.32 5.37
CA TYR A 89 -14.48 -24.50 5.87
C TYR A 89 -15.38 -25.34 6.79
N ARG A 90 -15.21 -26.68 6.76
CA ARG A 90 -16.10 -27.61 7.50
C ARG A 90 -15.95 -27.54 9.02
N TYR A 91 -14.74 -27.30 9.50
CA TYR A 91 -14.44 -27.36 10.94
C TYR A 91 -14.31 -25.97 11.56
N LEU A 92 -15.30 -25.56 12.31
CA LEU A 92 -15.30 -24.26 13.01
C LEU A 92 -14.11 -24.09 13.95
N GLN A 93 -13.75 -25.18 14.67
CA GLN A 93 -12.65 -25.18 15.62
C GLN A 93 -11.29 -24.86 14.99
N ALA A 94 -11.16 -24.96 13.66
CA ALA A 94 -9.94 -24.51 12.99
C ALA A 94 -9.67 -23.03 13.19
N PHE A 95 -10.72 -22.20 13.29
CA PHE A 95 -10.63 -20.75 13.41
C PHE A 95 -11.30 -20.15 14.63
N PHE A 96 -12.22 -20.88 15.25
CA PHE A 96 -13.02 -20.39 16.37
C PHE A 96 -13.02 -21.39 17.51
N GLU A 97 -12.68 -20.92 18.70
CA GLU A 97 -12.79 -21.67 19.96
C GLU A 97 -13.71 -20.90 20.89
N THR A 98 -14.55 -21.58 21.63
CA THR A 98 -15.54 -20.94 22.48
C THR A 98 -15.28 -21.25 23.94
N LYS A 99 -15.52 -20.29 24.84
CA LYS A 99 -15.46 -20.46 26.28
C LYS A 99 -16.55 -19.65 26.93
N GLN A 100 -17.30 -20.27 27.83
CA GLN A 100 -18.29 -19.59 28.66
C GLN A 100 -17.75 -19.41 30.07
N GLN A 101 -17.99 -18.23 30.63
CA GLN A 101 -17.62 -17.90 32.00
C GLN A 101 -18.75 -17.08 32.66
N GLY A 102 -19.62 -17.80 33.40
CA GLY A 102 -20.83 -17.21 33.91
C GLY A 102 -21.75 -16.74 32.78
N ARG A 103 -22.20 -15.50 32.84
CA ARG A 103 -23.00 -14.86 31.77
C ARG A 103 -22.18 -14.33 30.59
N ARG A 104 -20.86 -14.42 30.61
CA ARG A 104 -20.00 -13.99 29.52
C ARG A 104 -19.66 -15.17 28.62
N PHE A 105 -19.79 -14.94 27.32
CA PHE A 105 -19.43 -15.93 26.31
C PHE A 105 -18.33 -15.33 25.44
N TYR A 106 -17.26 -16.07 25.21
CA TYR A 106 -16.09 -15.69 24.46
C TYR A 106 -15.93 -16.57 23.24
N ILE A 107 -15.64 -15.95 22.07
CA ILE A 107 -15.20 -16.64 20.87
C ILE A 107 -13.76 -16.19 20.60
N PHE A 108 -12.81 -17.11 20.73
CA PHE A 108 -11.42 -16.90 20.37
C PHE A 108 -11.29 -17.09 18.87
N VAL A 109 -10.89 -16.05 18.16
CA VAL A 109 -10.79 -16.01 16.71
C VAL A 109 -9.33 -16.08 16.30
N LYS A 110 -8.97 -17.07 15.47
CA LYS A 110 -7.63 -17.17 14.91
C LYS A 110 -7.50 -16.26 13.70
N SER A 111 -6.26 -15.94 13.33
CA SER A 111 -6.00 -15.23 12.09
C SER A 111 -6.37 -16.04 10.86
N TRP A 112 -6.83 -15.35 9.81
CA TRP A 112 -7.21 -15.99 8.56
C TRP A 112 -6.05 -16.57 7.76
N SER A 113 -4.85 -16.01 7.87
CA SER A 113 -3.68 -16.43 7.10
C SER A 113 -3.10 -17.78 7.46
N GLY A 114 -3.61 -18.46 8.46
CA GLY A 114 -3.12 -19.76 8.90
C GLY A 114 -3.90 -20.90 8.25
N ASP A 115 -3.44 -21.44 7.11
CA ASP A 115 -3.87 -22.79 6.75
C ASP A 115 -3.22 -23.78 7.72
N PRO A 116 -3.98 -24.48 8.56
CA PRO A 116 -3.41 -25.52 9.41
C PRO A 116 -2.98 -26.77 8.63
N PHE A 117 -3.32 -26.91 7.33
CA PHE A 117 -3.06 -28.14 6.58
C PHE A 117 -2.78 -27.97 5.08
N PRO A 118 -1.65 -27.40 4.64
CA PRO A 118 -1.29 -27.47 3.23
C PRO A 118 -0.59 -28.78 2.93
N LYS A 119 -1.31 -29.91 2.91
CA LYS A 119 -0.72 -31.18 2.41
C LYS A 119 -0.85 -31.36 0.90
N ASP A 120 -1.60 -30.49 0.23
CA ASP A 120 -1.97 -30.62 -1.17
C ASP A 120 -1.79 -29.36 -2.04
N GLY A 121 -0.96 -28.41 -1.61
CA GLY A 121 -0.65 -27.23 -2.43
C GLY A 121 -1.83 -26.25 -2.62
N SER A 122 -2.89 -26.34 -1.82
CA SER A 122 -4.05 -25.47 -1.91
C SER A 122 -3.74 -24.10 -1.32
N PHE A 123 -3.91 -23.08 -2.15
CA PHE A 123 -3.73 -21.69 -1.80
C PHE A 123 -4.95 -21.14 -1.06
N ASN A 124 -4.79 -20.56 0.12
CA ASN A 124 -5.84 -19.81 0.79
C ASN A 124 -5.78 -18.32 0.43
N SER A 125 -6.95 -17.73 0.18
CA SER A 125 -7.05 -16.29 -0.01
C SER A 125 -6.58 -15.55 1.25
N ARG A 126 -5.89 -14.43 1.08
CA ARG A 126 -5.24 -13.70 2.17
C ARG A 126 -6.18 -12.94 3.07
N ILE A 127 -7.40 -12.71 2.61
CA ILE A 127 -8.40 -11.95 3.33
C ILE A 127 -9.72 -12.71 3.37
N CYS A 128 -10.31 -12.75 4.54
CA CYS A 128 -11.62 -13.33 4.76
C CYS A 128 -12.71 -12.33 4.39
N SER A 129 -13.73 -12.79 3.68
CA SER A 129 -14.86 -11.98 3.23
C SER A 129 -16.15 -12.75 3.29
N LEU A 130 -17.22 -12.08 3.68
CA LEU A 130 -18.58 -12.61 3.60
C LEU A 130 -19.04 -12.73 2.13
N SER A 131 -18.62 -11.78 1.31
CA SER A 131 -18.81 -11.76 -0.13
C SER A 131 -17.65 -11.03 -0.77
N THR A 132 -17.15 -11.55 -1.88
CA THR A 132 -16.18 -10.86 -2.73
C THR A 132 -16.83 -9.78 -3.58
N SER A 133 -18.15 -9.82 -3.71
CA SER A 133 -18.95 -8.97 -4.61
C SER A 133 -18.50 -9.02 -6.08
N LEU A 134 -17.81 -10.11 -6.44
CA LEU A 134 -17.39 -10.40 -7.81
C LEU A 134 -18.29 -11.49 -8.40
N TYR A 135 -18.72 -11.25 -9.61
CA TYR A 135 -19.57 -12.18 -10.37
C TYR A 135 -18.93 -12.51 -11.73
N CYS A 136 -19.15 -13.72 -12.20
CA CYS A 136 -18.81 -14.17 -13.53
C CYS A 136 -19.95 -14.92 -14.20
N ARG A 137 -19.91 -15.00 -15.52
CA ARG A 137 -20.81 -15.88 -16.30
C ARG A 137 -20.23 -17.28 -16.36
N SER A 138 -21.06 -18.28 -16.11
CA SER A 138 -20.72 -19.68 -16.30
C SER A 138 -21.90 -20.39 -16.95
N GLY A 139 -21.82 -20.67 -18.24
CA GLY A 139 -22.97 -21.09 -19.03
C GLY A 139 -24.05 -20.01 -19.04
N THR A 140 -25.28 -20.36 -18.71
CA THR A 140 -26.40 -19.43 -18.59
C THR A 140 -26.58 -18.83 -17.20
N SER A 141 -25.69 -19.14 -16.25
CA SER A 141 -25.82 -18.69 -14.85
C SER A 141 -24.84 -17.56 -14.53
N VAL A 142 -25.27 -16.67 -13.65
CA VAL A 142 -24.40 -15.72 -12.96
C VAL A 142 -23.97 -16.34 -11.63
N LEU A 143 -22.67 -16.48 -11.43
CA LEU A 143 -22.11 -17.10 -10.24
C LEU A 143 -21.26 -16.10 -9.46
N PRO A 144 -21.48 -16.00 -8.13
CA PRO A 144 -20.57 -15.26 -7.27
C PRO A 144 -19.23 -16.00 -7.17
N MET A 145 -18.15 -15.29 -7.28
CA MET A 145 -16.79 -15.82 -7.07
C MET A 145 -16.52 -15.99 -5.59
N ASN A 146 -16.06 -17.15 -5.16
CA ASN A 146 -15.49 -17.30 -3.83
C ASN A 146 -14.10 -16.62 -3.75
N SER A 147 -13.53 -16.52 -2.55
CA SER A 147 -12.27 -15.79 -2.34
C SER A 147 -11.10 -16.33 -3.16
N ARG A 148 -11.03 -17.65 -3.39
CA ARG A 148 -9.99 -18.28 -4.23
C ARG A 148 -10.17 -17.91 -5.71
N GLN A 149 -11.39 -18.09 -6.21
CA GLN A 149 -11.71 -17.72 -7.60
C GLN A 149 -11.50 -16.23 -7.86
N ALA A 150 -11.83 -15.38 -6.88
CA ALA A 150 -11.59 -13.95 -6.95
C ALA A 150 -10.08 -13.63 -7.03
N PHE A 151 -9.26 -14.29 -6.22
CA PHE A 151 -7.80 -14.14 -6.28
C PHE A 151 -7.23 -14.55 -7.64
N ASP A 152 -7.56 -15.74 -8.12
CA ASP A 152 -7.09 -16.24 -9.41
C ASP A 152 -7.54 -15.31 -10.57
N PHE A 153 -8.77 -14.81 -10.47
CA PHE A 153 -9.31 -13.86 -11.44
C PHE A 153 -8.56 -12.51 -11.41
N LEU A 154 -8.31 -11.94 -10.22
CA LEU A 154 -7.55 -10.70 -10.04
C LEU A 154 -6.12 -10.83 -10.58
N LYS A 155 -5.44 -11.94 -10.28
CA LYS A 155 -4.10 -12.24 -10.81
C LYS A 155 -4.08 -12.36 -12.33
N THR A 156 -5.11 -12.99 -12.92
CA THR A 156 -5.25 -13.09 -14.36
C THR A 156 -5.41 -11.72 -15.01
N LYS A 157 -6.26 -10.84 -14.45
CA LYS A 157 -6.49 -9.48 -14.97
C LYS A 157 -5.23 -8.61 -14.83
N GLU A 158 -4.54 -8.70 -13.70
CA GLU A 158 -3.26 -8.01 -13.49
C GLU A 158 -2.19 -8.48 -14.47
N GLY A 159 -2.05 -9.82 -14.67
CA GLY A 159 -1.11 -10.41 -15.62
C GLY A 159 -1.39 -10.01 -17.06
N GLN A 160 -2.66 -10.02 -17.49
CA GLN A 160 -3.07 -9.56 -18.81
C GLN A 160 -2.74 -8.08 -19.03
N SER A 161 -2.92 -7.26 -18.02
CA SER A 161 -2.57 -5.83 -18.08
C SER A 161 -1.06 -5.63 -18.20
N LYS A 162 -0.26 -6.38 -17.45
CA LYS A 162 1.22 -6.38 -17.54
C LYS A 162 1.71 -6.91 -18.88
N TYR A 163 1.11 -7.99 -19.41
CA TYR A 163 1.47 -8.56 -20.71
C TYR A 163 1.20 -7.60 -21.87
N ASN A 164 0.08 -6.90 -21.83
CA ASN A 164 -0.25 -5.88 -22.83
C ASN A 164 0.72 -4.69 -22.78
N LEU A 165 1.25 -4.34 -21.60
CA LEU A 165 2.29 -3.32 -21.43
C LEU A 165 3.65 -3.74 -22.04
N ILE A 166 4.00 -5.02 -21.98
CA ILE A 166 5.30 -5.56 -22.46
C ILE A 166 5.31 -5.72 -23.99
N ASN A 167 4.18 -6.09 -24.60
CA ASN A 167 4.12 -6.47 -26.02
C ASN A 167 3.68 -5.36 -27.00
N GLU A 168 3.43 -4.14 -26.55
CA GLU A 168 3.03 -3.02 -27.41
C GLU A 168 4.18 -2.40 -28.24
N GLY A 169 5.35 -3.01 -28.25
CA GLY A 169 6.41 -2.70 -29.23
C GLY A 169 6.28 -3.46 -30.58
N SER A 170 5.40 -4.44 -30.66
CA SER A 170 5.08 -5.16 -31.90
C SER A 170 3.65 -4.84 -32.31
N PRO A 171 3.36 -4.58 -33.59
CA PRO A 171 1.98 -4.36 -34.03
C PRO A 171 1.17 -5.61 -33.65
N PRO A 172 -0.02 -5.45 -33.01
CA PRO A 172 -0.84 -6.59 -32.65
C PRO A 172 -1.09 -7.43 -33.88
N THR A 173 -0.70 -8.70 -33.81
CA THR A 173 -0.91 -9.63 -34.89
C THR A 173 -2.37 -9.55 -35.30
N LYS A 174 -2.60 -9.46 -36.61
CA LYS A 174 -3.95 -9.35 -37.21
C LYS A 174 -4.95 -10.38 -36.67
N ILE A 175 -4.46 -11.45 -36.05
CA ILE A 175 -5.23 -12.51 -35.41
C ILE A 175 -5.93 -12.02 -34.12
N MET A 176 -5.29 -11.21 -33.25
CA MET A 176 -5.94 -10.73 -32.02
C MET A 176 -7.01 -9.67 -32.31
N LYS A 177 -6.78 -8.73 -33.23
CA LYS A 177 -7.83 -7.78 -33.64
C LYS A 177 -9.01 -8.47 -34.34
N ALA A 178 -8.76 -9.52 -35.10
CA ALA A 178 -9.82 -10.29 -35.76
C ALA A 178 -10.66 -11.11 -34.77
N VAL A 179 -10.07 -11.65 -33.72
CA VAL A 179 -10.83 -12.40 -32.68
C VAL A 179 -11.76 -11.47 -31.88
N TYR A 180 -11.31 -10.27 -31.49
CA TYR A 180 -12.18 -9.33 -30.76
C TYR A 180 -13.21 -8.59 -31.62
N GLN A 181 -12.97 -8.36 -32.90
CA GLN A 181 -13.92 -7.71 -33.79
C GLN A 181 -14.94 -8.67 -34.42
N ASN A 182 -14.57 -9.91 -34.72
CA ASN A 182 -15.48 -10.86 -35.40
C ASN A 182 -16.50 -11.55 -34.50
N ILE A 183 -16.31 -11.59 -33.20
CA ILE A 183 -17.28 -12.20 -32.25
C ILE A 183 -18.52 -11.32 -32.07
N SER A 184 -18.40 -9.98 -32.21
CA SER A 184 -19.55 -9.08 -31.97
C SER A 184 -20.57 -9.10 -33.11
N ASP A 185 -20.15 -9.24 -34.35
CA ASP A 185 -21.04 -9.08 -35.50
C ASP A 185 -21.72 -10.40 -35.89
N SER A 186 -21.21 -11.55 -35.48
CA SER A 186 -21.80 -12.87 -35.68
C SER A 186 -22.83 -13.27 -34.61
N ASN A 187 -22.91 -12.53 -33.47
CA ASN A 187 -23.83 -12.84 -32.39
C ASN A 187 -25.28 -12.50 -32.82
N PRO A 188 -26.23 -13.44 -32.82
CA PRO A 188 -27.60 -13.18 -33.24
C PRO A 188 -28.31 -12.11 -32.40
N ALA A 189 -27.92 -11.90 -31.14
CA ALA A 189 -28.40 -10.83 -30.30
C ALA A 189 -28.05 -9.44 -30.85
N TYR A 190 -26.95 -9.31 -31.61
CA TYR A 190 -26.55 -8.04 -32.21
C TYR A 190 -27.59 -7.56 -33.25
N LYS A 191 -28.18 -8.46 -34.00
CA LYS A 191 -29.24 -8.11 -34.98
C LYS A 191 -30.44 -7.50 -34.28
N VAL A 192 -30.92 -8.11 -33.20
CA VAL A 192 -32.03 -7.56 -32.41
C VAL A 192 -31.62 -6.23 -31.74
N PHE A 193 -30.41 -6.10 -31.29
CA PHE A 193 -29.91 -4.81 -30.74
C PHE A 193 -29.88 -3.68 -31.79
N GLN A 194 -29.84 -3.99 -33.08
CA GLN A 194 -29.88 -3.00 -34.15
C GLN A 194 -31.30 -2.57 -34.51
N THR A 195 -32.34 -3.39 -34.23
CA THR A 195 -33.73 -3.06 -34.56
C THR A 195 -34.29 -1.98 -33.65
N ASP A 196 -35.19 -1.16 -34.17
CA ASP A 196 -35.91 -0.15 -33.40
C ASP A 196 -37.28 -0.62 -32.93
N THR A 197 -37.83 -1.64 -33.61
CA THR A 197 -39.18 -2.21 -33.34
C THR A 197 -39.12 -3.72 -33.33
N ILE A 198 -40.01 -4.35 -32.55
CA ILE A 198 -40.18 -5.82 -32.46
C ILE A 198 -41.64 -6.14 -32.14
N GLU A 199 -42.15 -7.30 -32.59
CA GLU A 199 -43.54 -7.69 -32.33
C GLU A 199 -43.71 -8.33 -30.94
N TYR A 200 -44.85 -8.07 -30.32
CA TYR A 200 -45.25 -8.73 -29.06
C TYR A 200 -45.45 -10.24 -29.32
N ASP A 201 -45.04 -11.09 -28.40
CA ASP A 201 -45.02 -12.56 -28.54
C ASP A 201 -44.04 -13.10 -29.62
N GLU A 202 -43.22 -12.26 -30.24
CA GLU A 202 -42.17 -12.74 -31.12
C GLU A 202 -41.20 -13.64 -30.37
N ILE A 203 -40.83 -14.78 -30.94
CA ILE A 203 -39.91 -15.73 -30.34
C ILE A 203 -38.51 -15.45 -30.86
N LEU A 204 -37.59 -15.11 -29.96
CA LEU A 204 -36.20 -14.88 -30.32
C LEU A 204 -35.54 -16.19 -30.85
N SER A 205 -34.84 -16.08 -31.96
CA SER A 205 -34.20 -17.21 -32.69
C SER A 205 -33.04 -17.84 -31.93
N PHE A 206 -32.60 -17.29 -30.81
CA PHE A 206 -31.47 -17.73 -30.01
C PHE A 206 -31.89 -17.96 -28.55
N PRO A 207 -31.27 -18.93 -27.85
CA PRO A 207 -31.49 -19.17 -26.43
C PRO A 207 -30.55 -18.30 -25.57
N GLU A 208 -30.74 -18.35 -24.25
CA GLU A 208 -29.71 -17.90 -23.28
C GLU A 208 -28.38 -18.61 -23.52
N SER A 209 -27.29 -17.90 -23.27
CA SER A 209 -25.94 -18.39 -23.50
C SER A 209 -24.96 -17.66 -22.54
N PRO A 210 -23.66 -17.99 -22.50
CA PRO A 210 -22.70 -17.22 -21.72
C PRO A 210 -22.72 -15.71 -22.03
N SER A 211 -23.08 -15.31 -23.25
CA SER A 211 -23.16 -13.92 -23.70
C SER A 211 -24.57 -13.35 -23.83
N ILE A 212 -25.62 -14.10 -23.47
CA ILE A 212 -27.02 -13.67 -23.63
C ILE A 212 -27.80 -14.07 -22.39
N GLU A 213 -28.54 -13.12 -21.81
CA GLU A 213 -29.45 -13.34 -20.69
C GLU A 213 -30.80 -12.71 -20.91
N PHE A 214 -31.88 -13.39 -20.52
CA PHE A 214 -33.27 -12.93 -20.58
C PHE A 214 -33.82 -12.67 -19.18
N LYS A 215 -34.59 -11.60 -19.03
CA LYS A 215 -35.29 -11.25 -17.80
C LYS A 215 -36.66 -10.71 -18.13
N GLN A 216 -37.69 -11.19 -17.40
CA GLN A 216 -39.02 -10.65 -17.50
C GLN A 216 -39.21 -9.43 -16.64
N PHE A 217 -40.12 -8.54 -17.03
CA PHE A 217 -40.69 -7.56 -16.11
C PHE A 217 -41.78 -8.17 -15.23
N SER A 218 -41.37 -8.89 -14.19
CA SER A 218 -42.29 -9.64 -13.31
C SER A 218 -42.87 -8.82 -12.15
N THR A 219 -42.58 -7.51 -12.10
CA THR A 219 -43.02 -6.63 -11.01
C THR A 219 -43.61 -5.33 -11.53
N GLU A 220 -44.43 -4.69 -10.71
CA GLU A 220 -44.94 -3.34 -10.99
C GLU A 220 -43.89 -2.24 -10.76
N HIS A 221 -42.87 -2.51 -9.93
CA HIS A 221 -41.80 -1.61 -9.61
C HIS A 221 -40.57 -1.81 -10.53
N ILE A 222 -40.77 -1.55 -11.81
CA ILE A 222 -39.84 -1.88 -12.90
C ILE A 222 -38.46 -1.17 -12.69
N GLN A 223 -38.44 0.08 -12.34
CA GLN A 223 -37.20 0.82 -12.12
C GLN A 223 -36.36 0.22 -10.98
N GLN A 224 -36.99 -0.10 -9.86
CA GLN A 224 -36.34 -0.73 -8.73
C GLN A 224 -35.86 -2.14 -9.07
N TYR A 225 -36.64 -2.90 -9.84
CA TYR A 225 -36.22 -4.21 -10.33
C TYR A 225 -34.95 -4.11 -11.16
N VAL A 226 -34.90 -3.17 -12.11
CA VAL A 226 -33.73 -2.96 -12.97
C VAL A 226 -32.53 -2.49 -12.16
N GLU A 227 -32.69 -1.57 -11.21
CA GLU A 227 -31.62 -1.17 -10.29
C GLU A 227 -31.04 -2.34 -9.51
N ASN A 228 -31.86 -3.31 -9.12
CA ASN A 228 -31.45 -4.48 -8.34
C ASN A 228 -30.68 -5.53 -9.17
N ILE A 229 -31.01 -5.71 -10.46
CA ILE A 229 -30.34 -6.71 -11.32
C ILE A 229 -29.03 -6.21 -11.93
N ILE A 230 -28.89 -4.91 -12.19
CA ILE A 230 -27.68 -4.33 -12.80
C ILE A 230 -26.40 -4.68 -12.03
N PRO A 231 -26.33 -4.57 -10.67
CA PRO A 231 -25.12 -4.88 -9.93
C PRO A 231 -24.68 -6.35 -10.03
N GLU A 232 -25.55 -7.25 -10.41
CA GLU A 232 -25.25 -8.67 -10.57
C GLU A 232 -24.83 -8.99 -12.02
N TYR A 233 -25.64 -8.57 -13.00
CA TYR A 233 -25.45 -8.97 -14.39
C TYR A 233 -24.40 -8.17 -15.14
N ILE A 234 -24.31 -6.85 -14.92
CA ILE A 234 -23.33 -6.02 -15.63
C ILE A 234 -21.89 -6.40 -15.25
N PRO A 235 -21.53 -6.55 -13.94
CA PRO A 235 -20.20 -7.05 -13.57
C PRO A 235 -19.95 -8.46 -14.11
N ALA A 236 -20.95 -9.36 -14.07
CA ALA A 236 -20.77 -10.72 -14.57
C ALA A 236 -20.40 -10.76 -16.06
N PHE A 237 -21.05 -9.93 -16.90
CA PHE A 237 -20.68 -9.80 -18.31
C PHE A 237 -19.35 -9.09 -18.50
N ALA A 238 -19.13 -7.94 -17.83
CA ALA A 238 -17.92 -7.16 -17.98
C ALA A 238 -16.66 -7.94 -17.56
N ASN A 239 -16.76 -8.74 -16.50
CA ASN A 239 -15.66 -9.56 -15.98
C ASN A 239 -15.34 -10.78 -16.85
N THR A 240 -16.24 -11.16 -17.76
CA THR A 240 -16.06 -12.28 -18.71
C THR A 240 -15.88 -11.78 -20.14
N GLU A 241 -16.66 -12.29 -21.09
CA GLU A 241 -16.51 -11.98 -22.52
C GLU A 241 -17.44 -10.86 -23.02
N GLY A 242 -18.17 -10.22 -22.10
CA GLY A 242 -19.23 -9.30 -22.47
C GLY A 242 -20.53 -10.02 -22.85
N GLY A 243 -21.51 -9.28 -23.30
CA GLY A 243 -22.78 -9.89 -23.72
C GLY A 243 -23.97 -8.92 -23.77
N TYR A 244 -25.18 -9.50 -23.78
CA TYR A 244 -26.43 -8.79 -23.91
C TYR A 244 -27.41 -9.24 -22.82
N LEU A 245 -27.94 -8.27 -22.09
CA LEU A 245 -29.02 -8.46 -21.12
C LEU A 245 -30.31 -7.93 -21.73
N PHE A 246 -31.27 -8.83 -22.00
CA PHE A 246 -32.61 -8.51 -22.49
C PHE A 246 -33.59 -8.48 -21.32
N ILE A 247 -34.21 -7.34 -21.09
CA ILE A 247 -35.19 -7.16 -20.03
C ILE A 247 -36.57 -6.93 -20.68
N GLY A 248 -37.43 -7.87 -20.52
CA GLY A 248 -38.73 -7.96 -21.18
C GLY A 248 -38.91 -9.20 -22.08
N VAL A 249 -38.08 -10.22 -21.89
CA VAL A 249 -38.16 -11.52 -22.57
C VAL A 249 -38.39 -12.61 -21.53
N ASP A 250 -39.29 -13.54 -21.84
CA ASP A 250 -39.52 -14.75 -21.04
C ASP A 250 -38.40 -15.76 -21.26
N ASP A 251 -37.72 -16.15 -20.19
CA ASP A 251 -36.55 -17.03 -20.21
C ASP A 251 -36.85 -18.43 -20.76
N LYS A 252 -38.09 -18.94 -20.53
CA LYS A 252 -38.51 -20.29 -20.94
C LYS A 252 -38.99 -20.36 -22.37
N SER A 253 -39.89 -19.47 -22.75
CA SER A 253 -40.50 -19.46 -24.06
C SER A 253 -39.73 -18.62 -25.08
N ARG A 254 -38.79 -17.79 -24.65
CA ARG A 254 -38.04 -16.81 -25.42
C ARG A 254 -38.94 -15.76 -26.11
N LYS A 255 -40.17 -15.59 -25.62
CA LYS A 255 -41.10 -14.62 -26.14
C LYS A 255 -40.80 -13.22 -25.66
N VAL A 256 -40.90 -12.27 -26.56
CA VAL A 256 -40.79 -10.83 -26.26
C VAL A 256 -42.12 -10.39 -25.64
N LEU A 257 -42.11 -10.16 -24.34
CA LEU A 257 -43.30 -9.70 -23.59
C LEU A 257 -43.24 -8.17 -23.38
N GLY A 258 -42.07 -7.57 -23.37
CA GLY A 258 -41.86 -6.16 -23.11
C GLY A 258 -42.42 -5.66 -21.78
N CYS A 259 -42.40 -4.36 -21.62
CA CYS A 259 -43.07 -3.64 -20.54
C CYS A 259 -44.11 -2.72 -21.12
N ALA A 260 -45.35 -2.77 -20.62
CA ALA A 260 -46.45 -1.94 -21.15
C ALA A 260 -46.09 -0.43 -21.04
N LYS A 261 -46.41 0.35 -22.10
CA LYS A 261 -46.06 1.77 -22.25
C LYS A 261 -46.53 2.67 -21.11
N ASN A 262 -47.58 2.32 -20.42
CA ASN A 262 -48.11 3.04 -19.26
C ASN A 262 -47.38 2.77 -17.94
N LYS A 263 -46.48 1.80 -17.89
CA LYS A 263 -45.76 1.39 -16.70
C LYS A 263 -44.32 1.93 -16.63
N VAL A 264 -43.75 2.40 -17.75
CA VAL A 264 -42.39 2.88 -17.77
C VAL A 264 -42.18 3.98 -18.82
N ASP A 265 -41.45 5.03 -18.44
CA ASP A 265 -40.91 6.02 -19.35
C ASP A 265 -39.53 5.58 -19.85
N PRO A 266 -39.30 5.45 -21.17
CA PRO A 266 -38.04 5.01 -21.74
C PRO A 266 -36.82 5.84 -21.34
N ASN A 267 -36.97 7.15 -21.24
CA ASN A 267 -35.85 8.05 -20.88
C ASN A 267 -35.49 7.93 -19.38
N SER A 268 -36.53 7.82 -18.54
CA SER A 268 -36.33 7.57 -17.10
C SER A 268 -35.64 6.23 -16.88
N LEU A 269 -36.03 5.17 -17.60
CA LEU A 269 -35.39 3.85 -17.52
C LEU A 269 -33.91 3.89 -17.94
N LYS A 270 -33.57 4.58 -19.06
CA LYS A 270 -32.17 4.77 -19.48
C LYS A 270 -31.36 5.49 -18.41
N ASN A 271 -31.91 6.53 -17.78
CA ASN A 271 -31.24 7.29 -16.73
C ASN A 271 -31.02 6.45 -15.46
N VAL A 272 -31.99 5.62 -15.08
CA VAL A 272 -31.85 4.67 -13.97
C VAL A 272 -30.74 3.69 -14.23
N ILE A 273 -30.69 3.09 -15.41
CA ILE A 273 -29.63 2.15 -15.84
C ILE A 273 -28.26 2.82 -15.80
N ALA A 274 -28.12 3.98 -16.43
CA ALA A 274 -26.86 4.70 -16.46
C ALA A 274 -26.35 5.04 -15.06
N ARG A 275 -27.24 5.50 -14.17
CA ARG A 275 -26.93 5.80 -12.77
C ARG A 275 -26.54 4.54 -11.99
N ALA A 276 -27.21 3.40 -12.21
CA ALA A 276 -26.87 2.15 -11.55
C ALA A 276 -25.48 1.66 -11.98
N ILE A 277 -25.17 1.73 -13.28
CA ILE A 277 -23.86 1.34 -13.83
C ILE A 277 -22.74 2.27 -13.28
N SER A 278 -22.97 3.57 -13.20
CA SER A 278 -21.98 4.52 -12.69
C SER A 278 -21.62 4.36 -11.21
N LYS A 279 -22.46 3.67 -10.43
CA LYS A 279 -22.22 3.36 -9.02
C LYS A 279 -21.41 2.09 -8.79
N LEU A 280 -21.18 1.28 -9.82
CA LEU A 280 -20.44 0.03 -9.69
C LEU A 280 -18.97 0.33 -9.35
N PRO A 281 -18.42 -0.27 -8.29
CA PRO A 281 -17.00 -0.11 -7.96
C PRO A 281 -16.12 -0.76 -9.03
N ILE A 282 -15.05 -0.06 -9.43
CA ILE A 282 -14.12 -0.52 -10.47
C ILE A 282 -12.70 -0.44 -9.93
N VAL A 283 -11.95 -1.53 -10.09
CA VAL A 283 -10.51 -1.55 -9.82
C VAL A 283 -9.75 -1.70 -11.12
N HIS A 284 -8.86 -0.76 -11.39
CA HIS A 284 -8.08 -0.71 -12.60
C HIS A 284 -6.67 -1.26 -12.38
N PHE A 285 -6.30 -2.26 -13.19
CA PHE A 285 -4.93 -2.71 -13.34
C PHE A 285 -4.26 -2.09 -14.58
N CYS A 286 -5.05 -1.52 -15.47
CA CYS A 286 -4.57 -0.81 -16.65
C CYS A 286 -4.39 0.68 -16.38
N SER A 287 -3.50 1.28 -17.12
CA SER A 287 -3.11 2.68 -16.99
C SER A 287 -4.16 3.65 -17.54
N SER A 288 -4.99 3.24 -18.50
CA SER A 288 -5.97 4.11 -19.17
C SER A 288 -7.24 4.40 -18.38
N LYS A 289 -7.49 3.62 -17.30
CA LYS A 289 -8.69 3.71 -16.45
C LYS A 289 -10.01 3.94 -17.21
N PRO A 290 -10.34 3.12 -18.25
CA PRO A 290 -11.55 3.33 -19.01
C PRO A 290 -12.80 3.06 -18.15
N PRO A 291 -13.93 3.71 -18.42
CA PRO A 291 -15.22 3.32 -17.84
C PRO A 291 -15.68 1.96 -18.40
N VAL A 292 -16.60 1.31 -17.70
CA VAL A 292 -17.27 0.12 -18.24
C VAL A 292 -18.10 0.51 -19.46
N GLU A 293 -17.81 -0.07 -20.59
CA GLU A 293 -18.52 0.22 -21.82
C GLU A 293 -19.83 -0.56 -21.89
N CYS A 294 -20.92 0.16 -21.65
CA CYS A 294 -22.28 -0.34 -21.79
C CYS A 294 -23.08 0.53 -22.75
N SER A 295 -23.89 -0.10 -23.61
CA SER A 295 -24.82 0.58 -24.51
C SER A 295 -26.24 0.09 -24.23
N THR A 296 -27.13 1.00 -23.84
CA THR A 296 -28.54 0.68 -23.57
C THR A 296 -29.42 1.09 -24.73
N LYS A 297 -30.18 0.16 -25.25
CA LYS A 297 -31.22 0.41 -26.29
C LYS A 297 -32.57 0.04 -25.75
N ILE A 298 -33.53 0.90 -25.98
CA ILE A 298 -34.95 0.62 -25.75
C ILE A 298 -35.59 0.40 -27.13
N ILE A 299 -36.21 -0.75 -27.31
CA ILE A 299 -36.84 -1.18 -28.56
C ILE A 299 -38.36 -1.11 -28.35
N GLU A 300 -39.08 -0.52 -29.30
CA GLU A 300 -40.53 -0.43 -29.24
C GLU A 300 -41.16 -1.79 -29.56
N VAL A 301 -42.04 -2.25 -28.66
CA VAL A 301 -42.78 -3.50 -28.82
C VAL A 301 -44.19 -3.18 -29.35
N PHE A 302 -44.49 -3.68 -30.52
CA PHE A 302 -45.80 -3.50 -31.15
C PHE A 302 -46.68 -4.72 -31.01
N ARG A 303 -47.98 -4.50 -30.88
CA ARG A 303 -48.98 -5.55 -30.97
C ARG A 303 -49.86 -5.25 -32.18
N GLY A 304 -49.50 -5.82 -33.31
CA GLY A 304 -50.01 -5.42 -34.63
C GLY A 304 -49.58 -4.01 -35.01
N LYS A 305 -50.52 -3.05 -35.11
CA LYS A 305 -50.19 -1.64 -35.44
C LYS A 305 -50.09 -0.73 -34.22
N GLU A 306 -50.35 -1.26 -33.02
CA GLU A 306 -50.38 -0.43 -31.81
C GLU A 306 -49.11 -0.64 -30.97
N LEU A 307 -48.54 0.47 -30.51
CA LEU A 307 -47.41 0.44 -29.58
C LEU A 307 -47.90 -0.11 -28.22
N TYR A 308 -47.49 -1.32 -27.89
CA TYR A 308 -47.78 -1.99 -26.63
C TYR A 308 -46.89 -1.51 -25.49
N GLY A 309 -45.56 -1.44 -25.75
CA GLY A 309 -44.60 -1.11 -24.73
C GLY A 309 -43.16 -1.14 -25.21
N TYR A 310 -42.24 -1.52 -24.31
CA TYR A 310 -40.82 -1.42 -24.55
C TYR A 310 -40.04 -2.67 -24.10
N LEU A 311 -39.05 -3.08 -24.89
CA LEU A 311 -38.03 -4.06 -24.56
C LEU A 311 -36.72 -3.30 -24.29
N CYS A 312 -36.05 -3.58 -23.18
CA CYS A 312 -34.78 -2.98 -22.86
C CYS A 312 -33.63 -3.96 -23.12
N VAL A 313 -32.66 -3.56 -23.90
CA VAL A 313 -31.45 -4.38 -24.17
C VAL A 313 -30.21 -3.58 -23.76
N ILE A 314 -29.39 -4.21 -22.92
CA ILE A 314 -28.11 -3.64 -22.46
C ILE A 314 -26.99 -4.49 -23.07
N LYS A 315 -26.20 -3.89 -23.95
CA LYS A 315 -24.96 -4.47 -24.47
C LYS A 315 -23.80 -4.09 -23.56
N VAL A 316 -23.08 -5.07 -23.08
CA VAL A 316 -21.91 -4.92 -22.21
C VAL A 316 -20.69 -5.42 -22.96
N LYS A 317 -19.62 -4.63 -23.02
CA LYS A 317 -18.34 -5.11 -23.56
C LYS A 317 -17.52 -5.80 -22.46
N ALA A 318 -16.69 -6.76 -22.88
CA ALA A 318 -15.67 -7.33 -22.00
C ALA A 318 -14.74 -6.22 -21.49
N PHE A 319 -14.45 -6.25 -20.22
CA PHE A 319 -13.69 -5.19 -19.54
C PHE A 319 -12.26 -5.62 -19.22
N CYS A 320 -11.32 -4.76 -19.51
CA CYS A 320 -9.88 -5.04 -19.32
C CYS A 320 -9.48 -5.14 -17.82
N CYS A 321 -10.29 -4.57 -16.95
CA CYS A 321 -10.07 -4.52 -15.51
C CYS A 321 -11.18 -5.26 -14.75
N VAL A 322 -11.50 -4.87 -13.53
CA VAL A 322 -12.41 -5.60 -12.65
C VAL A 322 -13.56 -4.72 -12.21
N VAL A 323 -14.79 -5.24 -12.33
CA VAL A 323 -16.01 -4.56 -11.91
C VAL A 323 -16.65 -5.37 -10.77
N PHE A 324 -16.98 -4.69 -9.70
CA PHE A 324 -17.68 -5.25 -8.54
C PHE A 324 -19.17 -4.87 -8.56
N SER A 325 -20.01 -5.72 -7.97
CA SER A 325 -21.42 -5.39 -7.78
C SER A 325 -21.64 -4.33 -6.70
N GLU A 326 -20.87 -4.43 -5.64
CA GLU A 326 -20.79 -3.52 -4.50
C GLU A 326 -19.39 -3.65 -3.89
N ALA A 327 -19.08 -2.85 -2.89
CA ALA A 327 -17.84 -3.06 -2.13
C ALA A 327 -17.82 -4.45 -1.49
N PRO A 328 -16.69 -5.18 -1.51
CA PRO A 328 -16.58 -6.50 -0.88
C PRO A 328 -17.00 -6.45 0.58
N ARG A 329 -17.80 -7.41 1.02
CA ARG A 329 -18.28 -7.49 2.40
C ARG A 329 -17.22 -8.11 3.29
N SER A 330 -16.21 -7.30 3.62
CA SER A 330 -15.07 -7.64 4.44
C SER A 330 -14.79 -6.51 5.42
N TRP A 331 -14.37 -6.86 6.64
CA TRP A 331 -14.09 -5.90 7.71
C TRP A 331 -12.72 -6.18 8.30
N MET A 332 -12.11 -5.15 8.85
CA MET A 332 -10.92 -5.27 9.69
C MET A 332 -10.96 -4.24 10.83
N VAL A 333 -10.13 -4.43 11.82
CA VAL A 333 -9.98 -3.45 12.91
C VAL A 333 -9.02 -2.37 12.45
N LYS A 334 -9.50 -1.11 12.46
CA LYS A 334 -8.69 0.09 12.22
C LYS A 334 -8.77 0.95 13.47
N GLU A 335 -7.61 1.25 14.06
CA GLU A 335 -7.53 1.93 15.36
C GLU A 335 -8.32 1.19 16.44
N LYS A 336 -9.47 1.69 16.83
CA LYS A 336 -10.35 1.13 17.88
C LYS A 336 -11.74 0.72 17.38
N TYR A 337 -11.93 0.63 16.05
CA TYR A 337 -13.22 0.33 15.48
C TYR A 337 -13.16 -0.75 14.42
N VAL A 338 -14.25 -1.51 14.31
CA VAL A 338 -14.47 -2.44 13.21
C VAL A 338 -14.94 -1.65 11.99
N CYS A 339 -14.09 -1.56 10.98
CA CYS A 339 -14.34 -0.80 9.77
C CYS A 339 -14.49 -1.72 8.54
N PRO A 340 -15.42 -1.42 7.62
CA PRO A 340 -15.46 -2.10 6.33
C PRO A 340 -14.24 -1.73 5.51
N LEU A 341 -13.76 -2.65 4.69
CA LEU A 341 -12.72 -2.38 3.69
C LEU A 341 -13.34 -1.72 2.46
N THR A 342 -12.62 -0.76 1.88
CA THR A 342 -12.94 -0.28 0.53
C THR A 342 -12.59 -1.35 -0.51
N THR A 343 -13.08 -1.18 -1.73
CA THR A 343 -12.80 -2.13 -2.81
C THR A 343 -11.30 -2.17 -3.15
N GLU A 344 -10.65 -1.01 -3.14
CA GLU A 344 -9.23 -0.87 -3.40
C GLU A 344 -8.39 -1.53 -2.30
N GLU A 345 -8.69 -1.23 -1.02
CA GLU A 345 -8.01 -1.85 0.12
C GLU A 345 -8.16 -3.38 0.11
N TRP A 346 -9.34 -3.86 -0.26
CA TRP A 346 -9.60 -5.29 -0.33
C TRP A 346 -8.78 -5.96 -1.43
N VAL A 347 -8.72 -5.37 -2.64
CA VAL A 347 -7.92 -5.89 -3.76
C VAL A 347 -6.44 -5.84 -3.43
N GLU A 348 -5.95 -4.74 -2.86
CA GLU A 348 -4.56 -4.62 -2.42
C GLU A 348 -4.17 -5.77 -1.48
N LYS A 349 -4.98 -6.00 -0.44
CA LYS A 349 -4.72 -7.07 0.53
C LYS A 349 -4.86 -8.48 -0.05
N MET A 350 -5.70 -8.69 -1.06
CA MET A 350 -5.82 -9.97 -1.76
C MET A 350 -4.58 -10.32 -2.59
N MET A 351 -3.82 -9.33 -3.04
CA MET A 351 -2.75 -9.49 -4.04
C MET A 351 -1.32 -9.58 -3.48
N ASP A 352 -1.10 -9.38 -2.16
CA ASP A 352 0.24 -9.37 -1.52
C ASP A 352 0.99 -10.74 -1.46
N ALA A 353 2.34 -10.78 -1.54
CA ALA A 353 3.22 -12.00 -1.62
C ALA A 353 4.11 -12.33 -0.38
N ASP A 354 4.53 -13.60 -0.11
CA ASP A 354 5.17 -14.13 1.12
C ASP A 354 6.70 -14.46 1.11
N PRO A 355 7.45 -14.31 2.21
CA PRO A 355 8.93 -14.51 2.37
C PRO A 355 9.51 -15.59 3.32
N VAL A 356 10.86 -15.97 3.31
CA VAL A 356 11.55 -17.12 3.99
C VAL A 356 12.59 -16.78 5.13
N PRO A 357 12.68 -17.50 6.32
CA PRO A 357 13.48 -17.16 7.52
C PRO A 357 14.79 -17.91 7.83
N PRO A 358 15.66 -17.43 8.78
CA PRO A 358 16.92 -18.04 9.18
C PRO A 358 16.83 -19.12 10.29
N GLY A 359 17.87 -19.95 10.43
CA GLY A 359 17.90 -21.21 11.21
C GLY A 359 18.37 -21.17 12.67
N HIS A 360 18.58 -20.01 13.33
CA HIS A 360 18.99 -19.85 14.73
C HIS A 360 18.46 -18.56 15.35
N LEU A 361 18.58 -18.39 16.66
CA LEU A 361 18.15 -17.17 17.36
C LEU A 361 19.14 -16.03 17.09
N GLN A 362 18.65 -14.94 16.52
CA GLN A 362 19.47 -13.79 16.12
C GLN A 362 19.00 -12.52 16.82
N TYR A 363 19.93 -11.74 17.37
CA TYR A 363 19.64 -10.43 17.99
C TYR A 363 19.86 -9.31 16.99
N THR A 364 18.87 -8.45 16.83
CA THR A 364 18.90 -7.33 15.87
C THR A 364 18.39 -6.04 16.51
N PRO A 365 19.10 -4.92 16.42
CA PRO A 365 20.47 -4.78 15.88
C PRO A 365 21.52 -5.33 16.84
N GLU A 366 22.55 -5.97 16.32
CA GLU A 366 23.63 -6.54 17.12
C GLU A 366 24.43 -5.46 17.87
N SER A 367 24.61 -4.30 17.26
CA SER A 367 25.27 -3.16 17.88
C SER A 367 24.52 -2.66 19.11
N LEU A 368 23.20 -2.57 19.03
CA LEU A 368 22.34 -2.16 20.14
C LEU A 368 22.37 -3.23 21.26
N TRP A 369 22.35 -4.49 20.92
CA TRP A 369 22.47 -5.58 21.88
C TRP A 369 23.76 -5.50 22.69
N LYS A 370 24.90 -5.37 22.00
CA LYS A 370 26.20 -5.22 22.63
C LYS A 370 26.29 -3.96 23.51
N GLU A 371 25.72 -2.86 23.07
CA GLU A 371 25.70 -1.61 23.86
C GLU A 371 24.87 -1.78 25.12
N LEU A 372 23.64 -2.30 25.03
CA LEU A 372 22.74 -2.46 26.16
C LEU A 372 23.29 -3.47 27.18
N SER A 373 23.82 -4.60 26.72
CA SER A 373 24.40 -5.62 27.59
C SER A 373 25.63 -5.10 28.35
N SER A 374 26.42 -4.21 27.72
CA SER A 374 27.57 -3.60 28.37
C SER A 374 27.20 -2.50 29.39
N GLN A 375 26.03 -1.86 29.24
CA GLN A 375 25.58 -0.75 30.10
C GLN A 375 24.73 -1.19 31.28
N HIS A 376 24.10 -2.36 31.17
CA HIS A 376 23.16 -2.89 32.17
C HIS A 376 23.56 -4.30 32.56
N GLU A 377 24.30 -4.41 33.66
CA GLU A 377 24.71 -5.70 34.23
C GLU A 377 23.49 -6.60 34.53
N GLY A 378 23.54 -7.86 34.12
CA GLY A 378 22.44 -8.80 34.25
C GLY A 378 21.36 -8.75 33.14
N LEU A 379 21.37 -7.76 32.27
CA LEU A 379 20.36 -7.64 31.19
C LEU A 379 20.42 -8.84 30.21
N GLU A 380 21.64 -9.26 29.88
CA GLU A 380 21.87 -10.39 28.99
C GLU A 380 21.33 -11.69 29.59
N GLU A 381 21.59 -11.95 30.85
CA GLU A 381 21.06 -13.12 31.55
C GLU A 381 19.55 -13.11 31.67
N LEU A 382 18.97 -11.92 31.92
CA LEU A 382 17.51 -11.74 32.03
C LEU A 382 16.81 -12.07 30.71
N ILE A 383 17.27 -11.48 29.58
CA ILE A 383 16.67 -11.70 28.27
C ILE A 383 16.92 -13.14 27.81
N ASN A 384 18.15 -13.65 27.92
CA ASN A 384 18.48 -15.02 27.54
C ASN A 384 17.64 -16.05 28.29
N LYS A 385 17.37 -15.88 29.57
CA LYS A 385 16.48 -16.74 30.35
C LYS A 385 15.06 -16.76 29.80
N GLN A 386 14.55 -15.64 29.34
CA GLN A 386 13.19 -15.53 28.77
C GLN A 386 13.10 -16.15 27.35
N VAL A 387 14.16 -16.06 26.57
CA VAL A 387 14.18 -16.55 25.19
C VAL A 387 14.73 -17.99 25.08
N GLN A 388 15.32 -18.56 26.14
CA GLN A 388 15.88 -19.89 26.18
C GLN A 388 14.96 -21.04 25.67
N PRO A 389 13.62 -20.97 25.87
CA PRO A 389 12.71 -21.99 25.32
C PRO A 389 12.65 -22.03 23.79
N PHE A 390 13.22 -21.05 23.11
CA PHE A 390 13.10 -20.89 21.67
C PHE A 390 14.43 -21.17 20.96
N SER A 391 14.44 -22.09 20.03
CA SER A 391 15.64 -22.53 19.29
C SER A 391 15.87 -21.80 17.97
N GLN A 392 14.82 -21.20 17.39
CA GLN A 392 14.87 -20.53 16.09
C GLN A 392 13.99 -19.27 16.09
N GLY A 393 14.58 -18.16 15.69
CA GLY A 393 13.85 -16.89 15.63
C GLY A 393 14.75 -15.66 15.64
N ILE A 394 14.13 -14.52 15.81
CA ILE A 394 14.79 -13.21 15.88
C ILE A 394 14.31 -12.44 17.12
N VAL A 395 15.21 -11.81 17.81
CA VAL A 395 14.95 -10.85 18.90
C VAL A 395 15.26 -9.47 18.37
N ILE A 396 14.23 -8.65 18.21
CA ILE A 396 14.36 -7.29 17.69
C ILE A 396 14.31 -6.31 18.85
N LEU A 397 15.43 -5.64 19.06
CA LEU A 397 15.64 -4.75 20.19
C LEU A 397 15.33 -3.30 19.80
N SER A 398 14.69 -2.58 20.70
CA SER A 398 14.53 -1.13 20.64
C SER A 398 14.79 -0.53 22.00
N ARG A 399 15.24 0.72 22.06
CA ARG A 399 15.29 1.48 23.30
C ARG A 399 13.91 1.82 23.82
N SER A 400 12.96 2.02 22.91
CA SER A 400 11.55 2.20 23.20
C SER A 400 10.74 1.93 21.93
N TRP A 401 10.02 0.83 21.91
CA TRP A 401 9.09 0.54 20.81
C TRP A 401 7.97 1.57 20.73
N ALA A 402 7.58 2.17 21.84
CA ALA A 402 6.60 3.26 21.83
C ALA A 402 7.08 4.43 20.96
N VAL A 403 8.33 4.84 21.12
CA VAL A 403 8.93 5.92 20.31
C VAL A 403 9.02 5.52 18.84
N ASP A 404 9.41 4.29 18.56
CA ASP A 404 9.52 3.77 17.19
C ASP A 404 8.14 3.66 16.49
N LEU A 405 7.06 3.57 17.27
CA LEU A 405 5.67 3.57 16.83
C LEU A 405 4.97 4.94 16.89
N ASN A 406 5.74 6.02 17.08
CA ASN A 406 5.27 7.39 17.24
C ASN A 406 4.37 7.63 18.47
N LEU A 407 4.60 6.87 19.54
CA LEU A 407 4.03 7.12 20.87
C LEU A 407 5.04 7.86 21.75
N GLN A 408 4.57 8.38 22.88
CA GLN A 408 5.43 9.05 23.85
C GLN A 408 6.37 8.06 24.58
N GLU A 409 7.62 8.47 24.78
CA GLU A 409 8.60 7.72 25.57
C GLU A 409 8.18 7.69 27.05
N LYS A 410 8.37 6.52 27.71
CA LYS A 410 8.22 6.42 29.16
C LYS A 410 9.59 6.47 29.84
N PRO A 411 9.82 7.38 30.79
CA PRO A 411 11.02 7.35 31.62
C PRO A 411 11.11 6.05 32.40
N GLY A 412 12.32 5.47 32.52
CA GLY A 412 12.54 4.22 33.26
C GLY A 412 12.53 2.96 32.40
N VAL A 413 12.12 3.00 31.14
CA VAL A 413 12.32 1.90 30.18
C VAL A 413 13.81 1.79 29.85
N ILE A 414 14.39 0.61 30.03
CA ILE A 414 15.77 0.30 29.63
C ILE A 414 15.79 -0.07 28.17
N CYS A 415 14.95 -1.00 27.79
CA CYS A 415 14.75 -1.42 26.40
C CYS A 415 13.47 -2.25 26.26
N ASP A 416 13.03 -2.36 25.02
CA ASP A 416 12.01 -3.29 24.59
C ASP A 416 12.63 -4.33 23.64
N ALA A 417 12.23 -5.59 23.76
CA ALA A 417 12.69 -6.70 22.93
C ALA A 417 11.48 -7.46 22.36
N LEU A 418 11.32 -7.43 21.04
CA LEU A 418 10.29 -8.19 20.33
C LEU A 418 10.86 -9.54 19.88
N LEU A 419 10.40 -10.61 20.51
CA LEU A 419 10.72 -11.97 20.09
C LEU A 419 9.74 -12.45 19.02
N ILE A 420 10.29 -12.86 17.90
CA ILE A 420 9.57 -13.54 16.82
C ILE A 420 10.22 -14.92 16.65
N ALA A 421 9.59 -15.94 17.19
CA ALA A 421 10.14 -17.30 17.21
C ALA A 421 9.18 -18.31 16.59
N ARG A 422 9.74 -19.39 16.05
CA ARG A 422 8.98 -20.50 15.48
C ARG A 422 8.13 -21.18 16.55
N ASN A 423 6.88 -21.49 16.21
CA ASN A 423 5.90 -22.12 17.11
C ASN A 423 5.53 -21.28 18.36
N SER A 424 5.75 -19.98 18.32
CA SER A 424 5.36 -19.04 19.36
C SER A 424 4.55 -17.89 18.78
N THR A 425 3.75 -17.23 19.63
CA THR A 425 3.24 -15.88 19.33
C THR A 425 4.39 -14.87 19.46
N PRO A 426 4.42 -13.77 18.70
CA PRO A 426 5.33 -12.68 18.99
C PRO A 426 5.16 -12.19 20.43
N ILE A 427 6.26 -11.99 21.12
CA ILE A 427 6.29 -11.57 22.52
C ILE A 427 7.09 -10.26 22.62
N LEU A 428 6.45 -9.22 23.14
CA LEU A 428 7.12 -7.99 23.47
C LEU A 428 7.52 -8.01 24.95
N TYR A 429 8.80 -7.97 25.20
CA TYR A 429 9.39 -7.82 26.52
C TYR A 429 9.76 -6.37 26.71
N THR A 430 9.30 -5.75 27.80
CA THR A 430 9.77 -4.42 28.22
C THR A 430 10.57 -4.57 29.49
N VAL A 431 11.80 -4.08 29.47
CA VAL A 431 12.69 -4.08 30.63
C VAL A 431 12.64 -2.70 31.28
N LEU A 432 12.13 -2.66 32.49
CA LEU A 432 11.99 -1.45 33.32
C LEU A 432 13.05 -1.41 34.42
N ARG A 433 13.44 -0.20 34.84
CA ARG A 433 14.28 -0.02 36.04
C ARG A 433 13.54 -0.38 37.31
N GLU A 434 12.29 0.03 37.42
CA GLU A 434 11.40 -0.21 38.55
C GLU A 434 10.01 -0.60 38.06
N GLN A 435 9.32 -1.49 38.76
CA GLN A 435 7.94 -1.87 38.43
C GLN A 435 6.97 -0.79 38.92
N ASP A 436 6.15 -0.25 38.03
CA ASP A 436 5.06 0.65 38.35
C ASP A 436 3.81 0.37 37.52
N ALA A 437 2.66 0.88 37.96
CA ALA A 437 1.38 0.72 37.21
C ALA A 437 1.41 1.37 35.83
N GLU A 438 2.15 2.45 35.63
CA GLU A 438 2.31 3.12 34.35
C GLU A 438 3.14 2.29 33.37
N GLY A 439 4.06 1.43 33.88
CA GLY A 439 4.81 0.49 33.08
C GLY A 439 3.92 -0.57 32.44
N GLN A 440 2.93 -1.07 33.17
CA GLN A 440 1.95 -2.02 32.62
C GLN A 440 1.10 -1.40 31.51
N ASP A 441 0.65 -0.15 31.69
CA ASP A 441 -0.11 0.58 30.68
C ASP A 441 0.77 0.86 29.43
N TYR A 442 2.04 1.24 29.63
CA TYR A 442 3.01 1.39 28.54
C TYR A 442 3.18 0.10 27.73
N CYS A 443 3.44 -1.04 28.39
CA CYS A 443 3.60 -2.33 27.72
C CYS A 443 2.36 -2.71 26.92
N THR A 444 1.18 -2.55 27.52
CA THR A 444 -0.10 -2.91 26.90
C THR A 444 -0.38 -2.03 25.67
N ARG A 445 -0.22 -0.70 25.80
CA ARG A 445 -0.42 0.24 24.67
C ARG A 445 0.59 0.02 23.56
N THR A 446 1.85 -0.22 23.91
CA THR A 446 2.91 -0.46 22.91
C THR A 446 2.64 -1.75 22.14
N ALA A 447 2.31 -2.84 22.82
CA ALA A 447 1.97 -4.12 22.20
C ALA A 447 0.72 -4.01 21.31
N PHE A 448 -0.30 -3.31 21.78
CA PHE A 448 -1.53 -3.07 21.02
C PHE A 448 -1.26 -2.24 19.74
N THR A 449 -0.54 -1.12 19.89
CA THR A 449 -0.20 -0.24 18.76
C THR A 449 0.70 -0.96 17.75
N LEU A 450 1.67 -1.75 18.23
CA LEU A 450 2.50 -2.57 17.35
C LEU A 450 1.66 -3.55 16.53
N LYS A 451 0.73 -4.27 17.18
CA LYS A 451 -0.19 -5.18 16.49
C LYS A 451 -1.03 -4.46 15.44
N GLN A 452 -1.62 -3.32 15.79
CA GLN A 452 -2.41 -2.50 14.87
C GLN A 452 -1.59 -2.06 13.65
N ASN A 453 -0.40 -1.54 13.87
CA ASN A 453 0.45 -1.06 12.80
C ASN A 453 0.96 -2.19 11.91
N LEU A 454 1.30 -3.35 12.47
CA LEU A 454 1.69 -4.53 11.68
C LEU A 454 0.60 -4.95 10.68
N VAL A 455 -0.65 -4.89 11.10
CA VAL A 455 -1.79 -5.26 10.26
C VAL A 455 -2.19 -4.12 9.32
N ASN A 456 -2.41 -2.91 9.85
CA ASN A 456 -3.02 -1.80 9.11
C ASN A 456 -2.03 -1.11 8.17
N VAL A 457 -0.80 -0.91 8.62
CA VAL A 457 0.28 -0.25 7.87
C VAL A 457 1.16 -1.28 7.17
N GLY A 458 1.61 -2.29 7.93
CA GLY A 458 2.50 -3.35 7.45
C GLY A 458 1.82 -4.37 6.53
N GLY A 459 0.50 -4.42 6.51
CA GLY A 459 -0.25 -5.37 5.68
C GLY A 459 -0.15 -6.82 6.14
N TYR A 460 0.22 -7.07 7.41
CA TYR A 460 0.33 -8.42 7.95
C TYR A 460 -1.06 -9.06 8.06
N THR A 461 -1.22 -10.22 7.46
CA THR A 461 -2.47 -10.99 7.47
C THR A 461 -2.43 -12.21 8.39
N GLY A 462 -1.27 -12.44 9.04
CA GLY A 462 -1.06 -13.58 9.94
C GLY A 462 -1.52 -13.34 11.38
N LYS A 463 -1.38 -14.38 12.21
CA LYS A 463 -1.63 -14.28 13.66
C LYS A 463 -0.61 -13.34 14.28
N VAL A 464 -1.08 -12.27 14.91
CA VAL A 464 -0.28 -11.47 15.81
C VAL A 464 -1.05 -11.30 17.11
N CYS A 465 -0.66 -12.04 18.11
CA CYS A 465 -0.89 -11.67 19.51
C CYS A 465 0.46 -11.20 20.03
N VAL A 466 0.62 -9.91 20.29
CA VAL A 466 1.82 -9.40 20.94
C VAL A 466 1.57 -9.49 22.44
N ARG A 467 2.19 -10.46 23.10
CA ARG A 467 2.12 -10.58 24.56
C ARG A 467 3.03 -9.53 25.21
N ALA A 468 2.50 -8.78 26.17
CA ALA A 468 3.30 -7.99 27.09
C ALA A 468 3.62 -8.87 28.32
N LEU A 469 4.88 -9.05 28.68
CA LEU A 469 5.26 -10.10 29.64
C LEU A 469 4.99 -9.73 31.10
N GLU A 470 4.65 -8.48 31.43
CA GLU A 470 4.37 -8.08 32.82
C GLU A 470 2.89 -7.98 33.19
N ALA A 471 1.97 -8.28 32.34
CA ALA A 471 0.59 -8.43 32.74
C ALA A 471 0.45 -9.73 33.58
N ALA A 472 0.67 -9.62 34.88
CA ALA A 472 0.55 -10.72 35.85
C ALA A 472 -0.84 -11.38 35.87
N VAL A 473 -1.78 -10.84 35.14
CA VAL A 473 -3.12 -11.42 34.91
C VAL A 473 -3.55 -11.10 33.49
N SER A 474 -3.21 -11.99 32.54
CA SER A 474 -4.10 -12.10 31.37
C SER A 474 -5.38 -12.78 31.88
N PRO A 475 -6.54 -12.10 31.93
CA PRO A 475 -7.77 -12.75 32.38
C PRO A 475 -8.28 -13.81 31.43
N MET A 476 -7.51 -14.11 30.37
CA MET A 476 -7.81 -15.07 29.32
C MET A 476 -6.62 -16.01 29.08
N ASP A 477 -6.77 -17.29 29.41
CA ASP A 477 -5.89 -18.34 28.92
C ASP A 477 -6.11 -18.51 27.42
N TYR A 478 -5.17 -18.03 26.61
CA TYR A 478 -5.22 -18.22 25.18
C TYR A 478 -4.98 -19.70 24.83
N PRO A 479 -5.83 -20.31 23.99
CA PRO A 479 -5.61 -21.68 23.52
C PRO A 479 -4.24 -21.81 22.84
N ALA A 480 -3.61 -22.99 22.97
CA ALA A 480 -2.32 -23.29 22.35
C ALA A 480 -2.29 -23.08 20.82
N SER A 481 -3.46 -23.02 20.20
CA SER A 481 -3.67 -22.76 18.78
C SER A 481 -3.30 -21.33 18.31
N TYR A 482 -3.06 -20.40 19.23
CA TYR A 482 -2.57 -19.04 18.91
C TYR A 482 -1.06 -18.97 18.64
N SER A 483 -0.33 -20.10 18.75
CA SER A 483 1.09 -20.12 18.43
C SER A 483 1.34 -20.00 16.91
N LEU A 484 2.38 -19.26 16.51
CA LEU A 484 2.83 -19.14 15.11
C LEU A 484 3.27 -20.50 14.57
N ALA A 485 2.45 -21.09 13.71
CA ALA A 485 2.75 -22.38 13.10
C ALA A 485 3.47 -22.18 11.76
N GLY A 486 4.78 -22.04 11.76
CA GLY A 486 5.60 -22.14 10.55
C GLY A 486 6.38 -20.89 10.15
N THR A 487 7.40 -21.14 9.33
CA THR A 487 8.42 -20.18 8.90
C THR A 487 7.86 -19.02 8.05
N ARG A 488 6.92 -19.27 7.18
CA ARG A 488 6.30 -18.24 6.30
C ARG A 488 5.60 -17.11 7.06
N HIS A 489 5.01 -17.42 8.21
CA HIS A 489 4.34 -16.40 9.03
C HIS A 489 5.30 -15.46 9.73
N MET A 490 6.46 -15.98 10.16
CA MET A 490 7.52 -15.17 10.76
C MET A 490 8.06 -14.14 9.77
N GLU A 491 8.18 -14.53 8.55
CA GLU A 491 8.71 -13.72 7.45
C GLU A 491 7.76 -12.61 7.06
N ALA A 492 6.49 -12.93 6.82
CA ALA A 492 5.46 -11.94 6.56
C ALA A 492 5.36 -10.93 7.72
N LEU A 493 5.54 -11.38 8.95
CA LEU A 493 5.57 -10.51 10.12
C LEU A 493 6.78 -9.58 10.11
N LEU A 494 7.96 -10.09 9.81
CA LEU A 494 9.17 -9.29 9.71
C LEU A 494 9.06 -8.24 8.60
N GLN A 495 8.52 -8.61 7.43
CA GLN A 495 8.26 -7.67 6.34
C GLN A 495 7.30 -6.55 6.76
N SER A 496 6.21 -6.92 7.41
CA SER A 496 5.23 -5.96 7.91
C SER A 496 5.84 -5.03 8.95
N LEU A 497 6.68 -5.55 9.84
CA LEU A 497 7.38 -4.77 10.84
C LEU A 497 8.30 -3.72 10.20
N VAL A 498 8.98 -4.08 9.14
CA VAL A 498 9.82 -3.18 8.36
C VAL A 498 9.02 -2.02 7.79
N ILE A 499 7.90 -2.31 7.16
CA ILE A 499 7.01 -1.29 6.58
C ILE A 499 6.52 -0.35 7.69
N VAL A 500 6.16 -0.89 8.85
CA VAL A 500 5.73 -0.11 10.02
C VAL A 500 6.83 0.84 10.49
N LEU A 501 8.05 0.33 10.68
CA LEU A 501 9.16 1.11 11.20
C LEU A 501 9.65 2.19 10.23
N LEU A 502 9.67 1.89 8.94
CA LEU A 502 10.12 2.84 7.92
C LEU A 502 8.99 3.70 7.36
N GLY A 503 7.73 3.30 7.54
CA GLY A 503 6.56 4.07 7.14
C GLY A 503 6.39 4.27 5.64
N PHE A 504 7.00 3.42 4.81
CA PHE A 504 6.82 3.48 3.35
C PHE A 504 6.81 2.09 2.72
N ARG A 505 6.03 1.94 1.65
CA ARG A 505 6.12 0.82 0.71
C ARG A 505 6.95 1.25 -0.49
N SER A 506 7.96 0.47 -0.84
CA SER A 506 8.69 0.60 -2.10
C SER A 506 7.97 -0.20 -3.18
N LEU A 507 8.05 0.23 -4.45
CA LEU A 507 7.64 -0.60 -5.60
C LEU A 507 8.35 -1.96 -5.62
N LEU A 508 9.52 -2.01 -5.02
CA LEU A 508 10.32 -3.22 -4.83
C LEU A 508 9.77 -4.14 -3.74
N SER A 509 9.07 -3.62 -2.73
CA SER A 509 8.44 -4.44 -1.70
C SER A 509 7.33 -5.35 -2.24
N ASP A 510 6.73 -4.96 -3.37
CA ASP A 510 5.65 -5.71 -4.01
C ASP A 510 6.15 -6.77 -5.01
N GLN A 511 7.42 -6.70 -5.45
CA GLN A 511 7.98 -7.53 -6.51
C GLN A 511 9.16 -8.41 -6.10
N LEU A 512 9.87 -8.08 -5.03
CA LEU A 512 11.03 -8.82 -4.56
C LEU A 512 10.71 -9.61 -3.30
N GLY A 513 11.13 -10.86 -3.32
CA GLY A 513 11.12 -11.70 -2.13
C GLY A 513 11.91 -11.08 -0.97
N CYS A 514 11.61 -11.49 0.23
CA CYS A 514 12.04 -10.91 1.49
C CYS A 514 13.52 -10.80 1.75
N GLU A 515 14.35 -11.52 1.03
CA GLU A 515 15.80 -11.49 1.25
C GLU A 515 16.38 -10.09 1.09
N VAL A 516 15.86 -9.31 0.12
CA VAL A 516 16.35 -7.95 -0.16
C VAL A 516 15.78 -6.94 0.83
N LEU A 517 14.51 -7.07 1.19
CA LEU A 517 13.89 -6.21 2.21
C LEU A 517 14.55 -6.40 3.57
N ASN A 518 14.83 -7.63 3.99
CA ASN A 518 15.53 -7.92 5.24
C ASN A 518 16.91 -7.25 5.32
N LEU A 519 17.63 -7.18 4.21
CA LEU A 519 18.97 -6.61 4.19
C LEU A 519 18.99 -5.08 4.22
N LEU A 520 18.05 -4.42 3.53
CA LEU A 520 17.87 -2.97 3.59
C LEU A 520 17.48 -2.50 4.96
N THR A 521 16.56 -3.21 5.52
CA THR A 521 15.97 -2.92 6.81
C THR A 521 16.96 -3.03 7.93
N ALA A 522 17.86 -4.02 7.91
CA ALA A 522 18.83 -4.18 8.99
C ALA A 522 19.72 -2.95 9.13
N GLN A 523 20.31 -2.42 8.03
CA GLN A 523 21.15 -1.22 8.09
C GLN A 523 20.38 0.05 8.45
N GLN A 524 19.23 0.27 7.83
CA GLN A 524 18.40 1.43 8.13
C GLN A 524 17.89 1.38 9.56
N TYR A 525 17.48 0.20 10.02
CA TYR A 525 17.01 0.02 11.38
C TYR A 525 18.15 0.17 12.40
N GLU A 526 19.36 -0.27 12.07
CA GLU A 526 20.54 -0.05 12.90
C GLU A 526 20.80 1.45 13.12
N ILE A 527 20.77 2.25 12.05
CA ILE A 527 20.91 3.70 12.15
C ILE A 527 19.73 4.32 12.91
N PHE A 528 18.51 3.88 12.61
CA PHE A 528 17.28 4.34 13.26
C PHE A 528 17.29 4.03 14.76
N SER A 529 17.79 2.86 15.17
CA SER A 529 17.82 2.41 16.57
C SER A 529 18.84 3.14 17.43
N LYS A 530 19.75 3.95 16.84
CA LYS A 530 20.75 4.67 17.59
C LYS A 530 20.16 5.59 18.67
N ASN A 531 20.85 5.64 19.80
CA ASN A 531 20.49 6.51 20.90
C ASN A 531 20.76 7.98 20.55
N LEU A 532 19.73 8.72 20.22
CA LEU A 532 19.82 10.14 19.87
C LEU A 532 20.39 11.01 21.00
N ARG A 533 20.26 10.59 22.26
CA ARG A 533 20.82 11.32 23.40
C ARG A 533 22.34 11.15 23.53
N LYS A 534 22.87 10.04 22.99
CA LYS A 534 24.32 9.77 22.95
C LYS A 534 24.96 10.12 21.61
N ASN A 535 24.31 9.79 20.52
CA ASN A 535 24.77 10.07 19.16
C ASN A 535 24.22 11.41 18.67
N ARG A 536 24.71 12.49 19.27
CA ARG A 536 24.27 13.85 18.97
C ARG A 536 24.69 14.35 17.62
N GLU A 537 25.89 13.99 17.19
CA GLU A 537 26.42 14.29 15.87
C GLU A 537 26.65 12.98 15.11
N LEU A 538 26.17 12.90 13.85
CA LEU A 538 26.33 11.71 13.02
C LEU A 538 26.38 12.09 11.54
N PHE A 539 27.34 11.49 10.82
CA PHE A 539 27.40 11.55 9.36
C PHE A 539 26.83 10.27 8.77
N VAL A 540 25.83 10.40 7.90
CA VAL A 540 25.19 9.27 7.22
C VAL A 540 25.55 9.35 5.74
N HIS A 541 26.52 8.54 5.35
CA HIS A 541 26.92 8.38 3.96
C HIS A 541 26.01 7.35 3.29
N GLY A 542 25.54 7.62 2.08
CA GLY A 542 24.68 6.65 1.41
C GLY A 542 24.80 6.71 -0.09
N LEU A 543 24.64 5.55 -0.73
CA LEU A 543 24.62 5.42 -2.18
C LEU A 543 23.37 6.07 -2.79
N PRO A 544 23.37 6.43 -4.09
CA PRO A 544 22.17 6.88 -4.78
C PRO A 544 21.04 5.86 -4.64
N GLY A 545 19.83 6.30 -4.23
CA GLY A 545 18.70 5.38 -4.04
C GLY A 545 18.70 4.58 -2.73
N SER A 546 19.58 4.83 -1.78
CA SER A 546 19.64 4.14 -0.47
C SER A 546 18.63 4.63 0.58
N GLY A 547 17.78 5.64 0.27
CA GLY A 547 16.73 6.13 1.16
C GLY A 547 17.14 7.16 2.20
N LYS A 548 18.25 7.90 2.00
CA LYS A 548 18.76 8.95 2.91
C LYS A 548 17.68 9.95 3.36
N THR A 549 16.97 10.57 2.43
CA THR A 549 15.93 11.58 2.74
C THR A 549 14.78 11.01 3.56
N ILE A 550 14.40 9.75 3.31
CA ILE A 550 13.35 9.05 4.10
C ILE A 550 13.86 8.83 5.52
N MET A 551 15.11 8.38 5.66
CA MET A 551 15.74 8.22 6.97
C MET A 551 15.83 9.56 7.71
N ALA A 552 16.17 10.65 7.02
CA ALA A 552 16.19 12.00 7.61
C ALA A 552 14.81 12.39 8.17
N MET A 553 13.73 12.14 7.41
CA MET A 553 12.36 12.40 7.89
C MET A 553 12.01 11.57 9.14
N LYS A 554 12.33 10.28 9.14
CA LYS A 554 12.08 9.40 10.29
C LYS A 554 12.88 9.77 11.53
N ILE A 555 14.10 10.22 11.37
CA ILE A 555 14.90 10.72 12.48
C ILE A 555 14.30 12.00 13.06
N MET A 556 13.75 12.90 12.25
CA MET A 556 13.06 14.09 12.75
C MET A 556 11.79 13.73 13.56
N GLU A 557 10.99 12.79 13.10
CA GLU A 557 9.85 12.26 13.87
C GLU A 557 10.35 11.65 15.21
N LYS A 558 11.42 10.87 15.17
CA LYS A 558 12.03 10.28 16.38
C LYS A 558 12.58 11.35 17.34
N ILE A 559 13.21 12.41 16.86
CA ILE A 559 13.66 13.53 17.67
C ILE A 559 12.49 14.14 18.45
N ARG A 560 11.36 14.41 17.78
CA ARG A 560 10.16 14.94 18.46
C ARG A 560 9.71 14.05 19.61
N ASN A 561 9.69 12.75 19.39
CA ASN A 561 9.22 11.78 20.38
C ASN A 561 10.20 11.58 21.54
N VAL A 562 11.53 11.57 21.28
CA VAL A 562 12.58 11.36 22.30
C VAL A 562 12.83 12.60 23.15
N PHE A 563 12.73 13.78 22.55
CA PHE A 563 13.02 15.05 23.26
C PHE A 563 11.76 15.82 23.64
N HIS A 564 10.57 15.27 23.34
CA HIS A 564 9.27 15.90 23.60
C HIS A 564 9.22 17.36 23.10
N CYS A 565 9.76 17.61 21.91
CA CYS A 565 9.87 18.93 21.33
C CYS A 565 8.90 19.15 20.18
N GLU A 566 8.48 20.40 19.99
CA GLU A 566 7.65 20.81 18.86
C GLU A 566 8.45 20.80 17.54
N ALA A 567 7.72 20.73 16.43
CA ALA A 567 8.31 20.69 15.08
C ALA A 567 9.21 21.90 14.79
N GLU A 568 8.87 23.06 15.34
CA GLU A 568 9.58 24.33 15.21
C GLU A 568 10.97 24.33 15.86
N ARG A 569 11.26 23.39 16.77
CA ARG A 569 12.58 23.22 17.37
C ARG A 569 13.54 22.40 16.53
N ILE A 570 13.06 21.81 15.44
CA ILE A 570 13.84 20.98 14.52
C ILE A 570 13.97 21.70 13.20
N LEU A 571 15.20 21.91 12.74
CA LEU A 571 15.51 22.52 11.44
C LEU A 571 16.02 21.48 10.46
N TYR A 572 15.35 21.37 9.32
CA TYR A 572 15.87 20.62 8.17
C TYR A 572 16.51 21.60 7.19
N VAL A 573 17.73 21.32 6.78
CA VAL A 573 18.49 22.16 5.85
C VAL A 573 18.88 21.37 4.60
N CYS A 574 18.55 21.90 3.43
CA CYS A 574 18.98 21.36 2.14
C CYS A 574 19.43 22.46 1.18
N GLU A 575 19.96 22.10 0.01
CA GLU A 575 20.47 23.12 -0.94
C GLU A 575 19.34 23.75 -1.76
N ASN A 576 18.29 22.98 -2.12
CA ASN A 576 17.30 23.42 -3.10
C ASN A 576 15.90 23.66 -2.53
N GLN A 577 15.22 24.64 -3.12
CA GLN A 577 13.88 25.05 -2.73
C GLN A 577 12.81 23.96 -2.88
N PRO A 578 12.77 23.18 -3.98
CA PRO A 578 11.77 22.14 -4.14
C PRO A 578 11.80 21.06 -3.04
N LEU A 579 13.00 20.57 -2.67
CA LEU A 579 13.13 19.60 -1.58
C LEU A 579 12.72 20.22 -0.24
N ARG A 580 13.08 21.48 0.00
CA ARG A 580 12.66 22.23 1.18
C ARG A 580 11.12 22.31 1.25
N ASN A 581 10.47 22.67 0.16
CA ASN A 581 9.00 22.74 0.10
C ASN A 581 8.39 21.37 0.38
N PHE A 582 8.89 20.31 -0.26
CA PHE A 582 8.43 18.94 -0.04
C PHE A 582 8.48 18.50 1.44
N ILE A 583 9.57 18.85 2.14
CA ILE A 583 9.70 18.53 3.57
C ILE A 583 8.81 19.45 4.42
N SER A 584 8.72 20.73 4.09
CA SER A 584 7.86 21.69 4.81
C SER A 584 6.38 21.26 4.79
N ASP A 585 5.90 20.74 3.66
CA ASP A 585 4.52 20.25 3.52
C ASP A 585 4.19 19.08 4.46
N LYS A 586 5.21 18.34 4.94
CA LYS A 586 5.05 17.25 5.92
C LYS A 586 4.77 17.75 7.35
N LYS A 587 5.07 19.01 7.66
CA LYS A 587 4.85 19.64 8.98
C LYS A 587 5.51 18.90 10.16
N ILE A 588 6.64 18.25 9.91
CA ILE A 588 7.42 17.52 10.94
C ILE A 588 8.57 18.34 11.51
N CYS A 589 8.95 19.43 10.84
CA CYS A 589 10.05 20.33 11.20
C CYS A 589 9.87 21.68 10.49
N GLN A 590 10.69 22.66 10.88
CA GLN A 590 10.97 23.82 10.04
C GLN A 590 11.96 23.39 8.95
N ALA A 591 11.73 23.78 7.70
CA ALA A 591 12.59 23.43 6.59
C ALA A 591 13.11 24.69 5.89
N GLU A 592 14.45 24.77 5.68
CA GLU A 592 15.10 25.92 5.04
C GLU A 592 16.17 25.50 4.05
N THR A 593 16.45 26.41 3.09
CA THR A 593 17.61 26.22 2.23
C THR A 593 18.90 26.65 2.94
N ARG A 594 20.05 26.08 2.54
CA ARG A 594 21.35 26.49 3.07
C ARG A 594 21.55 28.03 3.00
N LYS A 595 21.09 28.66 1.93
CA LYS A 595 21.17 30.13 1.75
C LYS A 595 20.45 30.90 2.83
N THR A 596 19.18 30.48 3.12
CA THR A 596 18.36 31.04 4.18
C THR A 596 19.02 30.74 5.54
N PHE A 597 19.44 29.50 5.73
CA PHE A 597 20.14 29.08 6.96
C PHE A 597 21.34 29.95 7.28
N MET A 598 22.16 30.34 6.29
CA MET A 598 23.32 31.18 6.50
C MET A 598 22.96 32.64 6.83
N ARG A 599 21.84 33.15 6.34
CA ARG A 599 21.45 34.58 6.47
C ARG A 599 20.65 34.87 7.73
N GLU A 600 19.79 33.92 8.16
CA GLU A 600 18.87 34.15 9.26
C GLU A 600 19.41 33.62 10.59
N TYR A 601 18.81 34.09 11.69
CA TYR A 601 19.08 33.62 13.05
C TYR A 601 18.06 32.57 13.45
N PHE A 602 18.52 31.52 14.18
CA PHE A 602 17.70 30.36 14.55
C PHE A 602 17.81 30.13 16.06
N ASP A 603 17.37 31.11 16.87
CA ASP A 603 17.52 31.05 18.32
C ASP A 603 16.62 30.02 18.99
N HIS A 604 15.50 29.68 18.36
CA HIS A 604 14.54 28.69 18.85
C HIS A 604 14.88 27.26 18.42
N ILE A 605 15.81 27.08 17.47
CA ILE A 605 16.21 25.76 16.97
C ILE A 605 17.15 25.08 17.96
N GLN A 606 16.92 23.81 18.22
CA GLN A 606 17.73 22.93 19.05
C GLN A 606 18.34 21.77 18.24
N HIS A 607 17.61 21.20 17.29
CA HIS A 607 18.05 20.06 16.49
C HIS A 607 18.15 20.42 15.02
N ILE A 608 19.17 19.92 14.34
CA ILE A 608 19.40 20.20 12.92
C ILE A 608 19.63 18.89 12.16
N ILE A 609 18.90 18.70 11.08
CA ILE A 609 19.10 17.64 10.11
C ILE A 609 19.49 18.28 8.78
N ILE A 610 20.62 17.86 8.23
CA ILE A 610 21.14 18.36 6.96
C ILE A 610 21.06 17.25 5.93
N ASP A 611 20.49 17.53 4.77
CA ASP A 611 20.35 16.56 3.68
C ASP A 611 21.00 17.07 2.39
N GLU A 612 21.50 16.15 1.56
CA GLU A 612 22.23 16.45 0.33
C GLU A 612 23.48 17.36 0.57
N ALA A 613 24.15 17.19 1.71
CA ALA A 613 25.23 18.08 2.18
C ALA A 613 26.43 18.19 1.21
N GLN A 614 26.66 17.18 0.35
CA GLN A 614 27.70 17.23 -0.69
C GLN A 614 27.48 18.36 -1.72
N ASN A 615 26.22 18.83 -1.85
CA ASN A 615 25.85 19.91 -2.77
C ASN A 615 25.88 21.30 -2.13
N PHE A 616 26.22 21.41 -0.85
CA PHE A 616 26.38 22.68 -0.16
C PHE A 616 27.61 23.42 -0.65
N ARG A 617 27.66 24.71 -0.39
CA ARG A 617 28.79 25.60 -0.78
C ARG A 617 29.15 26.53 0.35
N THR A 618 30.41 26.95 0.35
CA THR A 618 30.99 27.87 1.36
C THR A 618 30.93 29.35 0.96
N GLU A 619 30.29 29.67 -0.17
CA GLU A 619 30.21 31.05 -0.67
C GLU A 619 29.49 32.02 0.30
N ASP A 620 28.50 31.52 1.05
CA ASP A 620 27.74 32.28 2.05
C ASP A 620 28.27 32.08 3.50
N GLY A 621 29.38 31.36 3.70
CA GLY A 621 30.03 31.12 4.99
C GLY A 621 30.11 29.64 5.37
N TYR A 622 30.56 29.37 6.60
CA TYR A 622 30.80 28.02 7.12
C TYR A 622 29.54 27.45 7.80
N TRP A 623 28.69 26.83 7.03
CA TRP A 623 27.41 26.29 7.49
C TRP A 623 27.55 25.20 8.56
N TYR A 624 28.59 24.36 8.49
CA TYR A 624 28.82 23.28 9.44
C TYR A 624 29.14 23.84 10.84
N GLU A 625 30.02 24.85 10.94
CA GLU A 625 30.31 25.50 12.20
C GLU A 625 29.11 26.22 12.79
N LYS A 626 28.26 26.85 11.94
CA LYS A 626 27.00 27.43 12.37
C LYS A 626 26.03 26.38 12.93
N ALA A 627 25.89 25.23 12.25
CA ALA A 627 25.04 24.15 12.71
C ALA A 627 25.52 23.59 14.06
N LYS A 628 26.83 23.39 14.23
CA LYS A 628 27.39 22.97 15.53
C LYS A 628 27.16 24.00 16.64
N THR A 629 27.37 25.28 16.36
CA THR A 629 27.12 26.33 17.34
C THR A 629 25.69 26.36 17.82
N ILE A 630 24.73 26.18 16.92
CA ILE A 630 23.29 26.13 17.27
C ILE A 630 22.98 24.89 18.12
N THR A 631 23.41 23.72 17.70
CA THR A 631 23.08 22.46 18.37
C THR A 631 23.85 22.26 19.68
N GLN A 632 24.95 22.93 19.88
CA GLN A 632 25.78 22.89 21.11
C GLN A 632 25.53 24.09 22.06
N ARG A 633 24.57 24.96 21.77
CA ARG A 633 24.27 26.16 22.54
C ARG A 633 23.93 25.84 24.00
N GLU A 634 23.10 24.82 24.21
CA GLU A 634 22.72 24.35 25.54
C GLU A 634 23.69 23.24 25.99
N LYS A 635 24.62 23.57 26.90
CA LYS A 635 25.67 22.63 27.37
C LYS A 635 25.08 21.40 28.09
N ASP A 636 24.01 21.58 28.84
CA ASP A 636 23.39 20.52 29.63
C ASP A 636 22.47 19.62 28.78
N CYS A 637 21.91 20.12 27.67
CA CYS A 637 21.08 19.37 26.76
C CYS A 637 21.40 19.74 25.30
N PRO A 638 22.59 19.33 24.79
CA PRO A 638 22.95 19.63 23.39
C PRO A 638 21.96 19.02 22.40
N GLY A 639 21.69 19.73 21.32
CA GLY A 639 20.83 19.28 20.23
C GLY A 639 21.42 18.12 19.42
N VAL A 640 20.67 17.64 18.45
CA VAL A 640 21.08 16.62 17.47
C VAL A 640 21.51 17.30 16.18
N LEU A 641 22.63 16.88 15.61
CA LEU A 641 23.12 17.30 14.30
C LEU A 641 23.45 16.06 13.46
N TRP A 642 22.55 15.68 12.57
CA TRP A 642 22.79 14.57 11.65
C TRP A 642 22.89 15.09 10.23
N ILE A 643 23.89 14.58 9.49
CA ILE A 643 24.28 15.07 8.17
C ILE A 643 24.24 13.92 7.18
N PHE A 644 23.33 14.00 6.21
CA PHE A 644 23.14 13.02 5.15
C PHE A 644 23.83 13.50 3.87
N LEU A 645 24.60 12.63 3.26
CA LEU A 645 25.37 12.99 2.06
C LEU A 645 25.67 11.81 1.14
N ASP A 646 25.97 12.16 -0.14
CA ASP A 646 26.36 11.22 -1.19
C ASP A 646 27.31 11.88 -2.18
N TYR A 647 28.58 11.58 -2.08
CA TYR A 647 29.58 12.21 -2.96
C TYR A 647 29.42 11.83 -4.44
N PHE A 648 28.80 10.69 -4.78
CA PHE A 648 28.49 10.34 -6.17
C PHE A 648 27.44 11.26 -6.79
N GLN A 649 26.60 11.89 -6.00
CA GLN A 649 25.61 12.85 -6.45
C GLN A 649 26.06 14.32 -6.31
N THR A 650 27.32 14.58 -6.30
CA THR A 650 27.84 15.94 -6.28
C THR A 650 27.60 16.63 -7.62
N SER A 651 27.01 17.83 -7.61
CA SER A 651 26.62 18.57 -8.80
C SER A 651 27.58 19.74 -9.16
N HIS A 652 28.69 19.93 -8.43
CA HIS A 652 29.67 20.98 -8.65
C HIS A 652 31.02 20.64 -8.09
N LEU A 653 32.09 21.34 -8.53
CA LEU A 653 33.46 21.20 -8.04
C LEU A 653 33.82 22.16 -6.88
N GLY A 654 32.87 23.03 -6.48
CA GLY A 654 33.10 23.97 -5.37
C GLY A 654 33.25 23.22 -4.04
N ARG A 655 33.91 23.90 -3.07
CA ARG A 655 34.05 23.35 -1.70
C ARG A 655 32.68 23.24 -1.05
N SER A 656 32.32 22.04 -0.60
CA SER A 656 31.03 21.76 0.08
C SER A 656 30.97 22.32 1.50
N GLY A 657 32.09 22.61 2.12
CA GLY A 657 32.14 23.00 3.54
C GLY A 657 32.03 21.84 4.52
N LEU A 658 32.01 20.60 4.02
CA LEU A 658 32.12 19.40 4.85
C LEU A 658 33.53 19.31 5.46
N PRO A 659 33.65 18.81 6.70
CA PRO A 659 34.96 18.48 7.27
C PRO A 659 35.64 17.38 6.44
N LEU A 660 36.97 17.23 6.64
CA LEU A 660 37.70 16.14 6.00
C LEU A 660 37.06 14.79 6.32
N LEU A 661 37.12 13.85 5.39
CA LEU A 661 36.51 12.52 5.59
C LEU A 661 36.96 11.82 6.88
N SER A 662 38.23 12.02 7.26
CA SER A 662 38.81 11.55 8.53
C SER A 662 38.20 12.19 9.78
N ALA A 663 37.56 13.34 9.64
CA ALA A 663 36.89 14.07 10.72
C ALA A 663 35.34 13.90 10.69
N GLN A 664 34.81 13.18 9.71
CA GLN A 664 33.40 12.85 9.62
C GLN A 664 33.09 11.61 10.47
N TYR A 665 33.11 11.75 11.77
CA TYR A 665 32.84 10.72 12.76
C TYR A 665 32.03 11.28 13.92
N PRO A 666 31.09 10.48 14.50
CA PRO A 666 30.67 9.11 14.08
C PRO A 666 30.08 9.08 12.68
N ARG A 667 30.28 7.97 11.97
CA ARG A 667 29.82 7.80 10.59
C ARG A 667 29.08 6.48 10.43
N GLU A 668 28.00 6.50 9.64
CA GLU A 668 27.26 5.34 9.19
C GLU A 668 27.16 5.31 7.67
N GLU A 669 27.04 4.12 7.09
CA GLU A 669 27.03 3.94 5.64
C GLU A 669 25.78 3.17 5.19
N LEU A 670 25.01 3.75 4.26
CA LEU A 670 23.86 3.13 3.60
C LEU A 670 24.29 2.58 2.24
N THR A 671 24.68 1.32 2.20
CA THR A 671 25.26 0.64 1.03
C THR A 671 24.23 -0.15 0.21
N ARG A 672 22.96 -0.16 0.62
CA ARG A 672 21.89 -0.88 -0.06
C ARG A 672 21.10 0.04 -0.97
N VAL A 673 21.00 -0.29 -2.26
CA VAL A 673 20.26 0.48 -3.27
C VAL A 673 19.03 -0.28 -3.71
N VAL A 674 17.86 0.35 -3.62
CA VAL A 674 16.56 -0.31 -3.82
C VAL A 674 15.55 0.48 -4.63
N ARG A 675 15.92 1.65 -5.10
CA ARG A 675 14.94 2.59 -5.66
C ARG A 675 14.73 2.42 -7.16
N ASN A 676 15.75 2.07 -7.90
CA ASN A 676 15.77 2.14 -9.35
C ASN A 676 15.53 0.78 -9.98
N ALA A 677 14.85 0.74 -11.13
CA ALA A 677 14.73 -0.45 -11.95
C ALA A 677 16.11 -0.96 -12.42
N ASP A 678 16.21 -2.26 -12.73
CA ASP A 678 17.47 -2.95 -12.97
C ASP A 678 18.35 -2.27 -14.03
N GLU A 679 17.76 -1.88 -15.17
CA GLU A 679 18.49 -1.24 -16.27
C GLU A 679 19.01 0.17 -15.91
N ILE A 680 18.30 0.84 -14.99
CA ILE A 680 18.73 2.15 -14.47
C ILE A 680 19.81 1.95 -13.42
N ALA A 681 19.66 0.95 -12.55
CA ALA A 681 20.64 0.61 -11.54
C ALA A 681 21.99 0.21 -12.16
N GLU A 682 21.98 -0.63 -13.22
CA GLU A 682 23.18 -0.97 -14.01
C GLU A 682 23.83 0.28 -14.60
N TYR A 683 23.04 1.21 -15.12
CA TYR A 683 23.58 2.45 -15.66
C TYR A 683 24.25 3.31 -14.59
N ILE A 684 23.62 3.44 -13.43
CA ILE A 684 24.21 4.14 -12.29
C ILE A 684 25.54 3.49 -11.88
N GLN A 685 25.59 2.15 -11.81
CA GLN A 685 26.83 1.41 -11.50
C GLN A 685 27.93 1.68 -12.53
N GLN A 686 27.61 1.71 -13.81
CA GLN A 686 28.56 2.02 -14.88
C GLN A 686 29.14 3.43 -14.73
N GLU A 687 28.29 4.42 -14.42
CA GLU A 687 28.78 5.80 -14.21
C GLU A 687 29.58 5.94 -12.91
N MET A 688 29.22 5.20 -11.84
CA MET A 688 30.01 5.13 -10.61
C MET A 688 31.39 4.51 -10.84
N GLN A 689 31.47 3.48 -11.68
CA GLN A 689 32.73 2.86 -12.07
C GLN A 689 33.64 3.87 -12.80
N ARG A 690 33.08 4.71 -13.67
CA ARG A 690 33.82 5.79 -14.34
C ARG A 690 34.42 6.82 -13.35
N ILE A 691 33.63 7.10 -12.27
CA ILE A 691 34.14 7.97 -11.19
C ILE A 691 35.30 7.33 -10.43
N ILE A 692 35.26 6.01 -10.21
CA ILE A 692 36.36 5.28 -9.57
C ILE A 692 37.64 5.36 -10.43
N GLU A 693 37.49 5.18 -11.73
CA GLU A 693 38.61 5.21 -12.68
C GLU A 693 39.23 6.62 -12.82
N ASN A 694 38.40 7.66 -12.74
CA ASN A 694 38.82 9.05 -12.84
C ASN A 694 38.10 9.92 -11.80
N PRO A 695 38.46 9.84 -10.51
CA PRO A 695 37.75 10.52 -9.45
C PRO A 695 37.89 12.04 -9.55
N PRO A 696 36.78 12.80 -9.52
CA PRO A 696 36.82 14.27 -9.38
C PRO A 696 37.53 14.70 -8.11
N VAL A 697 38.17 15.83 -8.15
CA VAL A 697 39.00 16.37 -7.05
C VAL A 697 38.24 16.55 -5.72
N ASN A 698 36.94 16.75 -5.80
CA ASN A 698 36.08 16.99 -4.64
C ASN A 698 35.53 15.71 -3.99
N ILE A 699 35.79 14.53 -4.55
CA ILE A 699 35.44 13.25 -3.95
C ILE A 699 36.63 12.71 -3.14
N PRO A 700 36.49 12.51 -1.82
CA PRO A 700 37.56 11.93 -1.03
C PRO A 700 37.87 10.49 -1.46
N HIS A 701 39.13 10.15 -1.67
CA HIS A 701 39.53 8.80 -2.10
C HIS A 701 39.01 7.69 -1.17
N GLY A 702 39.01 7.90 0.14
CA GLY A 702 38.50 6.93 1.11
C GLY A 702 36.99 6.68 1.04
N TYR A 703 36.23 7.59 0.40
CA TYR A 703 34.78 7.41 0.21
C TYR A 703 34.45 6.32 -0.84
N LEU A 704 35.34 6.15 -1.82
CA LEU A 704 35.11 5.19 -2.90
C LEU A 704 35.02 3.74 -2.39
N ALA A 705 35.55 3.45 -1.21
CA ALA A 705 35.49 2.15 -0.56
C ALA A 705 34.01 1.72 -0.26
N ILE A 706 33.08 2.65 -0.14
CA ILE A 706 31.64 2.35 0.11
C ILE A 706 31.05 1.44 -0.99
N LEU A 707 31.61 1.45 -2.20
CA LEU A 707 31.15 0.61 -3.30
C LEU A 707 31.51 -0.86 -3.15
N SER A 708 32.56 -1.19 -2.40
CA SER A 708 32.92 -2.60 -2.13
C SER A 708 31.85 -3.32 -1.30
N GLU A 709 31.07 -2.57 -0.53
CA GLU A 709 29.98 -3.07 0.29
C GLU A 709 28.60 -2.88 -0.36
N ALA A 710 28.54 -2.26 -1.55
CA ALA A 710 27.30 -1.96 -2.24
C ALA A 710 26.54 -3.26 -2.63
N LYS A 711 25.27 -3.31 -2.27
CA LYS A 711 24.35 -4.37 -2.68
C LYS A 711 23.15 -3.74 -3.38
N TRP A 712 22.88 -4.25 -4.56
CA TRP A 712 21.80 -3.79 -5.43
C TRP A 712 20.66 -4.79 -5.37
N ALA A 713 19.44 -4.29 -5.26
CA ALA A 713 18.26 -5.13 -5.24
C ALA A 713 17.81 -5.40 -6.68
N PRO A 714 17.94 -6.64 -7.20
CA PRO A 714 17.46 -6.98 -8.54
C PRO A 714 15.96 -7.25 -8.56
N GLY A 715 15.35 -7.20 -9.74
CA GLY A 715 14.03 -7.76 -10.03
C GLY A 715 12.94 -6.75 -10.38
N VAL A 716 13.25 -5.47 -10.57
CA VAL A 716 12.29 -4.51 -11.12
C VAL A 716 12.66 -4.20 -12.56
N SER A 717 11.78 -4.60 -13.49
CA SER A 717 11.97 -4.24 -14.89
C SER A 717 11.68 -2.76 -15.12
N GLY A 718 12.52 -2.10 -15.89
CA GLY A 718 12.36 -0.72 -16.30
C GLY A 718 12.74 -0.50 -17.76
N ASN A 719 12.99 0.73 -18.12
CA ASN A 719 13.47 1.05 -19.46
C ASN A 719 14.47 2.18 -19.40
N LYS A 720 15.63 1.95 -19.98
CA LYS A 720 16.66 2.98 -20.19
C LYS A 720 16.90 3.15 -21.69
N LYS A 721 16.76 4.39 -22.18
CA LYS A 721 17.15 4.75 -23.56
C LYS A 721 18.10 5.93 -23.58
N ILE A 722 19.21 5.78 -24.29
CA ILE A 722 20.16 6.88 -24.56
C ILE A 722 20.04 7.21 -26.05
N ILE A 723 19.70 8.46 -26.34
CA ILE A 723 19.41 8.98 -27.67
C ILE A 723 20.44 10.08 -27.97
N LYS A 724 21.07 10.01 -29.13
CA LYS A 724 22.15 10.96 -29.50
C LYS A 724 21.80 11.78 -30.73
N ASN A 725 22.32 13.01 -30.79
CA ASN A 725 22.29 13.89 -31.97
C ASN A 725 20.87 14.27 -32.46
N TRP A 726 19.91 14.40 -31.53
CA TRP A 726 18.58 14.89 -31.88
C TRP A 726 18.47 16.40 -31.74
N THR A 727 17.68 17.02 -32.64
CA THR A 727 17.35 18.43 -32.53
C THR A 727 16.34 18.66 -31.40
N MET A 728 16.25 19.89 -30.94
CA MET A 728 15.26 20.30 -29.93
C MET A 728 13.82 19.93 -30.33
N GLU A 729 13.46 20.17 -31.60
CA GLU A 729 12.12 19.86 -32.13
C GLU A 729 11.83 18.34 -32.05
N GLN A 730 12.81 17.52 -32.40
CA GLN A 730 12.69 16.08 -32.29
C GLN A 730 12.53 15.62 -30.83
N ILE A 731 13.32 16.19 -29.92
CA ILE A 731 13.28 15.88 -28.47
C ILE A 731 11.91 16.23 -27.89
N VAL A 732 11.43 17.46 -28.09
CA VAL A 732 10.16 17.91 -27.49
C VAL A 732 8.96 17.15 -28.08
N THR A 733 9.02 16.78 -29.36
CA THR A 733 8.00 15.96 -30.01
C THR A 733 7.98 14.57 -29.40
N PHE A 734 9.14 13.92 -29.28
CA PHE A 734 9.27 12.59 -28.66
C PHE A 734 8.81 12.60 -27.20
N VAL A 735 9.21 13.59 -26.40
CA VAL A 735 8.76 13.72 -25.01
C VAL A 735 7.24 13.83 -24.94
N ALA A 736 6.62 14.68 -25.80
CA ALA A 736 5.17 14.83 -25.82
C ALA A 736 4.44 13.55 -26.26
N ASP A 737 4.95 12.85 -27.26
CA ASP A 737 4.38 11.57 -27.72
C ASP A 737 4.54 10.46 -26.66
N THR A 738 5.70 10.40 -26.02
CA THR A 738 5.99 9.43 -24.98
C THR A 738 5.16 9.71 -23.72
N CYS A 739 4.96 10.97 -23.33
CA CYS A 739 4.05 11.33 -22.24
C CYS A 739 2.62 10.89 -22.53
N ARG A 740 2.11 11.18 -23.73
CA ARG A 740 0.80 10.72 -24.18
C ARG A 740 0.68 9.20 -24.10
N PHE A 741 1.68 8.48 -24.63
CA PHE A 741 1.76 7.03 -24.56
C PHE A 741 1.68 6.50 -23.12
N PHE A 742 2.39 7.12 -22.16
CA PHE A 742 2.34 6.71 -20.76
C PHE A 742 1.01 7.07 -20.09
N PHE A 743 0.43 8.24 -20.43
CA PHE A 743 -0.87 8.62 -19.84
C PHE A 743 -2.02 7.74 -20.35
N GLU A 744 -1.97 7.29 -21.59
CA GLU A 744 -2.88 6.29 -22.13
C GLU A 744 -2.73 4.92 -21.42
N ARG A 745 -1.64 4.73 -20.64
CA ARG A 745 -1.33 3.55 -19.82
C ARG A 745 -1.46 3.79 -18.30
N GLY A 746 -2.02 4.95 -17.89
CA GLY A 746 -2.42 5.30 -16.52
C GLY A 746 -1.35 5.92 -15.66
N TYR A 747 -0.18 6.18 -16.20
CA TYR A 747 0.69 7.14 -15.56
C TYR A 747 0.01 8.51 -15.56
N SER A 748 0.26 9.27 -14.52
CA SER A 748 -0.28 10.64 -14.44
C SER A 748 0.82 11.65 -14.74
N PRO A 749 0.47 12.90 -15.05
CA PRO A 749 1.46 13.96 -15.27
C PRO A 749 2.45 14.12 -14.10
N LYS A 750 2.00 13.88 -12.86
CA LYS A 750 2.86 13.88 -11.66
C LYS A 750 3.89 12.75 -11.62
N ASP A 751 3.82 11.76 -12.52
CA ASP A 751 4.82 10.69 -12.62
C ASP A 751 6.00 11.08 -13.52
N VAL A 752 5.95 12.22 -14.18
CA VAL A 752 6.90 12.63 -15.22
C VAL A 752 7.73 13.83 -14.80
N ALA A 753 9.05 13.75 -15.04
CA ALA A 753 9.94 14.90 -14.99
C ALA A 753 10.77 15.01 -16.27
N VAL A 754 10.94 16.23 -16.74
CA VAL A 754 11.85 16.59 -17.81
C VAL A 754 12.96 17.45 -17.20
N LEU A 755 14.19 16.96 -17.21
CA LEU A 755 15.31 17.56 -16.52
C LEU A 755 16.36 18.04 -17.51
N VAL A 756 16.76 19.31 -17.41
CA VAL A 756 17.81 19.95 -18.21
C VAL A 756 19.01 20.30 -17.33
N SER A 757 20.13 20.62 -17.94
CA SER A 757 21.38 20.89 -17.20
C SER A 757 21.34 22.18 -16.39
N THR A 758 20.73 23.25 -16.92
CA THR A 758 20.77 24.57 -16.31
C THR A 758 19.37 25.21 -16.24
N THR A 759 19.16 26.13 -15.32
CA THR A 759 17.91 26.90 -15.21
C THR A 759 17.62 27.77 -16.44
N ARG A 760 18.66 28.22 -17.19
CA ARG A 760 18.48 28.98 -18.43
C ARG A 760 17.88 28.10 -19.54
N GLU A 761 18.26 26.84 -19.58
CA GLU A 761 17.69 25.88 -20.55
C GLU A 761 16.23 25.55 -20.21
N VAL A 762 15.81 25.64 -18.95
CA VAL A 762 14.41 25.45 -18.55
C VAL A 762 13.51 26.42 -19.31
N GLU A 763 13.84 27.72 -19.33
CA GLU A 763 13.05 28.76 -20.03
C GLU A 763 12.95 28.46 -21.54
N HIS A 764 14.03 28.01 -22.12
CA HIS A 764 14.12 27.71 -23.54
C HIS A 764 13.25 26.48 -23.91
N TYR A 765 13.35 25.41 -23.13
CA TYR A 765 12.54 24.21 -23.35
C TYR A 765 11.09 24.39 -22.92
N TRP A 766 10.80 25.28 -21.98
CA TRP A 766 9.43 25.56 -21.51
C TRP A 766 8.46 25.90 -22.63
N HIS A 767 8.87 26.84 -23.48
CA HIS A 767 8.02 27.31 -24.58
C HIS A 767 7.74 26.19 -25.59
N GLU A 768 8.79 25.54 -26.08
CA GLU A 768 8.67 24.54 -27.13
C GLU A 768 7.99 23.27 -26.62
N LEU A 769 8.31 22.82 -25.43
CA LEU A 769 7.65 21.65 -24.81
C LEU A 769 6.16 21.94 -24.53
N SER A 770 5.82 23.13 -24.01
CA SER A 770 4.42 23.52 -23.79
C SER A 770 3.64 23.50 -25.11
N LYS A 771 4.22 23.97 -26.20
CA LYS A 771 3.61 23.96 -27.52
C LYS A 771 3.41 22.51 -28.05
N ALA A 772 4.40 21.65 -27.88
CA ALA A 772 4.32 20.24 -28.27
C ALA A 772 3.27 19.47 -27.46
N LEU A 773 3.22 19.66 -26.13
CA LEU A 773 2.25 19.02 -25.23
C LEU A 773 0.81 19.47 -25.56
N ARG A 774 0.58 20.77 -25.79
CA ARG A 774 -0.75 21.30 -26.21
C ARG A 774 -1.21 20.68 -27.52
N LYS A 775 -0.30 20.58 -28.52
CA LYS A 775 -0.60 19.93 -29.83
C LYS A 775 -1.05 18.48 -29.66
N LYS A 776 -0.52 17.79 -28.65
CA LYS A 776 -0.86 16.39 -28.32
C LYS A 776 -1.99 16.26 -27.28
N ARG A 777 -2.61 17.38 -26.86
CA ARG A 777 -3.65 17.45 -25.81
C ARG A 777 -3.19 16.86 -24.47
N VAL A 778 -1.95 17.07 -24.14
CA VAL A 778 -1.34 16.68 -22.87
C VAL A 778 -1.39 17.86 -21.89
N VAL A 779 -1.42 17.55 -20.60
CA VAL A 779 -1.49 18.53 -19.50
C VAL A 779 -0.27 19.47 -19.49
N GLY A 780 -0.39 20.65 -18.88
CA GLY A 780 0.64 21.67 -18.82
C GLY A 780 1.86 21.32 -17.96
N LEU A 781 2.86 22.20 -18.00
CA LEU A 781 4.10 22.12 -17.24
C LEU A 781 3.99 22.82 -15.88
N SER A 782 4.78 22.36 -14.91
CA SER A 782 5.12 23.07 -13.68
C SER A 782 6.64 23.01 -13.45
N ASP A 783 7.17 23.85 -12.59
CA ASP A 783 8.53 23.69 -12.07
C ASP A 783 8.56 22.75 -10.86
N ALA A 784 9.74 22.42 -10.37
CA ALA A 784 9.89 21.51 -9.25
C ALA A 784 9.40 22.09 -7.91
N SER A 785 9.06 23.38 -7.84
CA SER A 785 8.50 24.00 -6.62
C SER A 785 7.02 23.66 -6.42
N ASP A 786 6.32 23.29 -7.50
CA ASP A 786 4.91 22.85 -7.47
C ASP A 786 4.83 21.32 -7.70
N MET A 787 5.14 20.55 -6.67
CA MET A 787 5.13 19.08 -6.71
C MET A 787 3.74 18.48 -6.47
N SER A 788 2.79 19.25 -5.96
CA SER A 788 1.44 18.81 -5.63
C SER A 788 0.47 18.83 -6.83
N GLY A 789 0.81 19.59 -7.87
CA GLY A 789 -0.02 19.74 -9.07
C GLY A 789 0.00 18.49 -9.96
N ASP A 790 -1.12 18.22 -10.65
CA ASP A 790 -1.20 17.18 -11.69
C ASP A 790 -0.60 17.70 -13.01
N ARG A 791 0.71 17.98 -13.02
CA ARG A 791 1.47 18.57 -14.12
C ARG A 791 2.81 17.87 -14.30
N ILE A 792 3.34 17.95 -15.54
CA ILE A 792 4.69 17.46 -15.85
C ILE A 792 5.69 18.47 -15.29
N VAL A 793 6.66 18.01 -14.53
CA VAL A 793 7.73 18.87 -14.02
C VAL A 793 8.78 19.10 -15.09
N LEU A 794 9.11 20.38 -15.37
CA LEU A 794 10.27 20.78 -16.17
C LEU A 794 11.20 21.64 -15.31
N ASP A 795 12.38 21.13 -14.98
CA ASP A 795 13.36 21.86 -14.16
C ASP A 795 14.80 21.44 -14.48
N SER A 796 15.77 22.04 -13.79
CA SER A 796 17.16 21.61 -13.87
C SER A 796 17.44 20.41 -12.95
N VAL A 797 18.40 19.55 -13.34
CA VAL A 797 18.84 18.39 -12.54
C VAL A 797 19.21 18.80 -11.11
N ARG A 798 19.84 19.99 -10.94
CA ARG A 798 20.24 20.51 -9.63
C ARG A 798 19.04 20.87 -8.74
N ARG A 799 18.06 21.59 -9.29
CA ARG A 799 16.86 21.95 -8.51
C ARG A 799 15.98 20.76 -8.18
N PHE A 800 16.04 19.72 -9.00
CA PHE A 800 15.34 18.47 -8.77
C PHE A 800 16.09 17.48 -7.87
N SER A 801 17.24 17.88 -7.27
CA SER A 801 17.99 17.02 -6.34
C SER A 801 17.15 16.63 -5.12
N GLY A 802 17.24 15.38 -4.67
CA GLY A 802 16.45 14.82 -3.57
C GLY A 802 15.01 14.39 -3.95
N LEU A 803 14.49 14.83 -5.12
CA LEU A 803 13.17 14.47 -5.63
C LEU A 803 13.24 13.31 -6.64
N GLU A 804 12.11 12.72 -6.99
CA GLU A 804 12.04 11.56 -7.90
C GLU A 804 10.71 11.46 -8.64
N ARG A 805 10.72 10.77 -9.79
CA ARG A 805 9.53 10.46 -10.61
C ARG A 805 9.66 9.06 -11.22
N ASN A 806 8.53 8.48 -11.62
CA ASN A 806 8.53 7.19 -12.31
C ASN A 806 9.21 7.27 -13.69
N ILE A 807 9.03 8.40 -14.40
CA ILE A 807 9.53 8.62 -15.75
C ILE A 807 10.37 9.90 -15.75
N VAL A 808 11.62 9.80 -16.21
CA VAL A 808 12.51 10.95 -16.29
C VAL A 808 13.11 11.06 -17.70
N PHE A 809 12.99 12.26 -18.27
CA PHE A 809 13.66 12.66 -19.49
C PHE A 809 14.82 13.60 -19.14
N GLY A 810 16.04 13.19 -19.37
CA GLY A 810 17.24 13.99 -19.20
C GLY A 810 17.70 14.58 -20.51
N ILE A 811 17.64 15.89 -20.65
CA ILE A 811 17.95 16.56 -21.92
C ILE A 811 19.32 17.24 -21.85
N HIS A 812 20.21 16.84 -22.73
CA HIS A 812 21.55 17.38 -22.91
C HIS A 812 22.29 17.61 -21.58
N PRO A 813 22.49 16.55 -20.75
CA PRO A 813 23.23 16.70 -19.51
C PRO A 813 24.65 17.19 -19.82
N ARG A 814 24.91 18.46 -19.54
CA ARG A 814 26.19 19.14 -19.80
C ARG A 814 26.72 19.74 -18.51
N THR A 815 28.01 19.87 -18.44
CA THR A 815 28.70 20.54 -17.35
C THR A 815 29.87 21.33 -17.87
N THR A 816 30.27 22.38 -17.16
CA THR A 816 31.45 23.22 -17.48
C THR A 816 32.75 22.43 -17.32
N ASP A 817 32.72 21.39 -16.50
CA ASP A 817 33.89 20.54 -16.30
C ASP A 817 33.52 19.08 -16.64
N PRO A 818 34.17 18.49 -17.63
CA PRO A 818 33.94 17.10 -18.03
C PRO A 818 34.16 16.07 -16.90
N ALA A 819 34.99 16.38 -15.91
CA ALA A 819 35.28 15.47 -14.80
C ALA A 819 34.09 15.14 -13.93
N ILE A 820 33.07 16.02 -13.82
CA ILE A 820 31.83 15.76 -13.06
C ILE A 820 30.67 15.29 -13.91
N LEU A 821 30.87 15.04 -15.19
CA LEU A 821 29.79 14.57 -16.05
C LEU A 821 29.18 13.24 -15.54
N PRO A 822 29.95 12.23 -15.13
CA PRO A 822 29.40 11.01 -14.53
C PRO A 822 28.53 11.28 -13.29
N ASN A 823 28.92 12.22 -12.44
CA ASN A 823 28.13 12.63 -11.27
C ASN A 823 26.77 13.22 -11.69
N ILE A 824 26.76 14.10 -12.71
CA ILE A 824 25.52 14.68 -13.24
C ILE A 824 24.62 13.59 -13.83
N LEU A 825 25.19 12.61 -14.52
CA LEU A 825 24.46 11.47 -15.06
C LEU A 825 23.89 10.57 -13.94
N ILE A 826 24.63 10.37 -12.86
CA ILE A 826 24.13 9.67 -11.65
C ILE A 826 23.03 10.49 -10.99
N CYS A 827 23.20 11.81 -10.81
CA CYS A 827 22.15 12.69 -10.29
C CYS A 827 20.86 12.55 -11.11
N LEU A 828 20.97 12.56 -12.43
CA LEU A 828 19.85 12.44 -13.33
C LEU A 828 19.19 11.04 -13.23
N ALA A 829 19.98 9.99 -13.37
CA ALA A 829 19.49 8.61 -13.39
C ALA A 829 18.84 8.21 -12.07
N SER A 830 19.38 8.65 -10.93
CA SER A 830 18.83 8.36 -9.61
C SER A 830 17.44 9.01 -9.35
N ARG A 831 17.00 9.94 -10.21
CA ARG A 831 15.65 10.55 -10.12
C ARG A 831 14.57 9.70 -10.78
N ALA A 832 14.95 8.76 -11.66
CA ALA A 832 14.02 7.87 -12.35
C ALA A 832 13.80 6.57 -11.56
N LYS A 833 12.55 6.21 -11.30
CA LYS A 833 12.22 4.92 -10.68
C LYS A 833 12.16 3.79 -11.71
N GLN A 834 11.44 3.99 -12.82
CA GLN A 834 11.14 2.93 -13.81
C GLN A 834 11.63 3.24 -15.21
N HIS A 835 11.49 4.48 -15.69
CA HIS A 835 11.78 4.82 -17.08
C HIS A 835 12.74 6.00 -17.17
N LEU A 836 13.86 5.83 -17.85
CA LEU A 836 14.89 6.83 -18.03
C LEU A 836 15.21 7.02 -19.52
N TYR A 837 15.05 8.24 -20.01
CA TYR A 837 15.42 8.66 -21.35
C TYR A 837 16.49 9.76 -21.27
N ILE A 838 17.64 9.55 -21.87
CA ILE A 838 18.74 10.53 -21.88
C ILE A 838 19.01 10.94 -23.32
N PHE A 839 18.95 12.23 -23.61
CA PHE A 839 19.29 12.84 -24.88
C PHE A 839 20.68 13.48 -24.77
N LEU A 840 21.66 12.94 -25.52
CA LEU A 840 23.05 13.36 -25.50
C LEU A 840 23.40 14.18 -26.75
#